data_09456ee573ebf621dc6096cc1b30e000
#
_entry.id   09456ee573ebf621dc6096cc1b30e000
#
_cell.length_a   1.000
_cell.length_b   1.000
_cell.length_c   1.000
_cell.angle_alpha   90.00
_cell.angle_beta   90.00
_cell.angle_gamma   90.00
#
_symmetry.space_group_name_H-M   'P 1'
#
loop_
_entity.id
_entity.type
_entity.pdbx_description
1 polymer ?
#
loop_
_entity_poly.entity_id
_entity_poly.type
_entity_poly.pdbx_seq_one_letter_code
_entity_poly.pdbx_strand_id
1 'polypeptide(L)'
;MSDAAPAENPAIPTAPAPVDVTTETDGFGIFTDRSVVAMRVGGELRDLAHRLKPGDRAEPVTIESPDGLSILRHSAAHVLAQAVQSINPDAKLGIGPPITDGFYYDFDVATPFTTDDLAALSKAMDRIIRQGQRFVRRVVTDDEARAELGGEPYKLELIGLKGAAADGADGESVEVGAGELTIYDNVDGKTGEVYWKDLCRGPHLPNTRMIGNGWSLTRVAAAYWRGSEKNPQLQRVYGTAWPSKDALREHLGRLDEAAKRDHRKLGVELDLFSFPEEIGSGLAVFHPKGGIIRAEIENYMRERLLANGYELVYSPHITKGQLFETSGHLQWYEEGMFPPMHLDEERDADGNVTKQGQNYYLKPMNCPFHNLIFRARGRSYRELPLRLAEFGTVYRYEKSGTLSGLTRVRGLTQDDAHIYVTPDQVKAEVASQLEFVLETLRGYGLDDFYLELSTRNPDKSVGSDEVWQQATETLREVATESGLELVADPGGAAFYGPKVSVQARDAIGRTWQLSTVQLDFTQPERFELEYTASDGTRQQPIMIHRAVLGSIERFFAILLEHYAGAFPAWLAPEQVVGIPVAEDYAEYLEGVIAELRAAGVRAHVDHSDDRMQKKIRTHTTGKVPYLLIAGEEDRANGAVSFRFRDGSHVNGVPVAEAVARITGAISTRSAEL
;
A
#
# COMPACT_ATOMS: atom_id res chain seq x y z
N MET A 1 -10.01 -19.56 38.45
CA MET A 1 -8.62 -19.96 38.78
C MET A 1 -8.22 -21.09 37.87
N SER A 2 -7.53 -20.78 36.83
CA SER A 2 -6.66 -21.69 36.05
C SER A 2 -5.80 -20.77 35.20
N ASP A 3 -4.60 -20.48 35.69
CA ASP A 3 -3.53 -19.77 34.94
C ASP A 3 -3.12 -20.65 33.76
N ALA A 4 -3.51 -20.26 32.57
CA ALA A 4 -2.86 -20.72 31.34
C ALA A 4 -1.75 -19.71 30.99
N ALA A 5 -0.50 -20.11 31.16
CA ALA A 5 0.66 -19.37 30.71
C ALA A 5 0.56 -19.09 29.18
N PRO A 6 1.00 -17.92 28.70
CA PRO A 6 1.02 -17.66 27.27
C PRO A 6 1.96 -18.68 26.59
N ALA A 7 1.48 -19.25 25.48
CA ALA A 7 2.27 -20.17 24.67
C ALA A 7 3.55 -19.44 24.20
N GLU A 8 4.71 -19.98 24.56
CA GLU A 8 5.99 -19.53 24.05
C GLU A 8 5.96 -19.63 22.51
N ASN A 9 6.18 -18.50 21.84
CA ASN A 9 6.43 -18.47 20.41
C ASN A 9 7.61 -19.43 20.13
N PRO A 10 7.53 -20.33 19.14
CA PRO A 10 8.65 -21.17 18.78
C PRO A 10 9.83 -20.26 18.41
N ALA A 11 10.95 -20.44 19.11
CA ALA A 11 12.17 -19.68 18.88
C ALA A 11 12.52 -19.72 17.38
N ILE A 12 12.63 -18.56 16.75
CA ILE A 12 13.15 -18.41 15.39
C ILE A 12 14.53 -19.07 15.39
N PRO A 13 14.83 -20.05 14.52
CA PRO A 13 16.15 -20.65 14.45
C PRO A 13 17.17 -19.54 14.25
N THR A 14 18.13 -19.42 15.15
CA THR A 14 19.21 -18.43 15.01
C THR A 14 19.97 -18.74 13.72
N ALA A 15 20.04 -17.78 12.80
CA ALA A 15 20.81 -17.91 11.58
C ALA A 15 22.25 -18.32 11.90
N PRO A 16 22.90 -19.21 11.11
CA PRO A 16 24.28 -19.56 11.31
C PRO A 16 25.17 -18.31 11.36
N ALA A 17 26.25 -18.37 12.17
CA ALA A 17 27.14 -17.22 12.32
C ALA A 17 27.97 -16.97 11.05
N PRO A 18 28.37 -15.72 10.76
CA PRO A 18 29.36 -15.42 9.75
C PRO A 18 30.67 -16.15 9.97
N VAL A 19 31.36 -16.53 8.88
CA VAL A 19 32.63 -17.28 8.92
C VAL A 19 33.74 -16.47 8.27
N ASP A 20 34.87 -16.28 8.99
CA ASP A 20 36.07 -15.68 8.42
C ASP A 20 36.88 -16.78 7.71
N VAL A 21 37.19 -16.60 6.46
CA VAL A 21 37.83 -17.58 5.59
C VAL A 21 39.34 -17.53 5.77
N THR A 22 39.95 -18.65 6.17
CA THR A 22 41.40 -18.78 6.41
C THR A 22 42.12 -19.53 5.29
N THR A 23 41.42 -20.34 4.53
CA THR A 23 41.94 -21.11 3.39
C THR A 23 40.97 -21.02 2.21
N GLU A 24 41.52 -21.15 0.99
CA GLU A 24 40.66 -21.14 -0.20
C GLU A 24 39.63 -22.27 -0.14
N THR A 25 38.35 -21.90 -0.29
CA THR A 25 37.19 -22.80 -0.20
C THR A 25 36.02 -22.26 -0.99
N ASP A 26 34.82 -22.80 -0.79
CA ASP A 26 33.53 -22.27 -1.26
C ASP A 26 32.50 -22.34 -0.12
N GLY A 27 31.29 -21.85 -0.39
CA GLY A 27 30.24 -21.85 0.60
C GLY A 27 29.80 -23.25 1.04
N PHE A 28 29.92 -24.27 0.20
CA PHE A 28 29.60 -25.65 0.57
C PHE A 28 30.64 -26.23 1.56
N GLY A 29 31.86 -25.72 1.50
CA GLY A 29 32.94 -26.14 2.44
C GLY A 29 32.79 -25.53 3.83
N ILE A 30 32.08 -24.40 3.97
CA ILE A 30 31.98 -23.68 5.26
C ILE A 30 30.57 -23.75 5.87
N PHE A 31 29.49 -23.87 5.08
CA PHE A 31 28.13 -23.96 5.58
C PHE A 31 27.59 -25.37 5.40
N THR A 32 27.35 -26.05 6.51
CA THR A 32 26.80 -27.41 6.56
C THR A 32 25.28 -27.41 6.79
N ASP A 33 24.74 -26.27 7.23
CA ASP A 33 23.31 -26.09 7.42
C ASP A 33 22.60 -26.02 6.06
N ARG A 34 21.65 -26.91 5.86
CA ARG A 34 20.87 -26.99 4.58
C ARG A 34 19.91 -25.85 4.38
N SER A 35 19.62 -25.07 5.41
CA SER A 35 18.81 -23.84 5.28
C SER A 35 19.58 -22.72 4.58
N VAL A 36 20.93 -22.77 4.58
CA VAL A 36 21.78 -21.80 3.88
C VAL A 36 21.76 -22.09 2.39
N VAL A 37 21.31 -21.11 1.62
CA VAL A 37 21.12 -21.24 0.15
C VAL A 37 22.09 -20.38 -0.66
N ALA A 38 22.64 -19.35 -0.04
CA ALA A 38 23.60 -18.42 -0.61
C ALA A 38 24.45 -17.81 0.50
N MET A 39 25.36 -16.92 0.15
CA MET A 39 26.16 -16.17 1.11
C MET A 39 26.37 -14.73 0.67
N ARG A 40 26.65 -13.84 1.62
CA ARG A 40 27.06 -12.47 1.36
C ARG A 40 28.56 -12.33 1.62
N VAL A 41 29.29 -11.82 0.63
CA VAL A 41 30.74 -11.62 0.69
C VAL A 41 31.03 -10.18 0.26
N GLY A 42 31.67 -9.40 1.12
CA GLY A 42 31.94 -7.99 0.84
C GLY A 42 30.69 -7.15 0.58
N GLY A 43 29.55 -7.53 1.18
CA GLY A 43 28.26 -6.87 0.97
C GLY A 43 27.46 -7.39 -0.23
N GLU A 44 28.04 -8.21 -1.11
CA GLU A 44 27.37 -8.73 -2.31
C GLU A 44 26.86 -10.17 -2.11
N LEU A 45 25.67 -10.46 -2.64
CA LEU A 45 25.12 -11.82 -2.67
C LEU A 45 25.86 -12.69 -3.66
N ARG A 46 26.24 -13.90 -3.24
CA ARG A 46 26.98 -14.90 -4.01
C ARG A 46 26.36 -16.28 -3.86
N ASP A 47 26.46 -17.09 -4.93
CA ASP A 47 26.13 -18.52 -4.85
C ASP A 47 27.06 -19.23 -3.86
N LEU A 48 26.59 -20.33 -3.28
CA LEU A 48 27.44 -21.17 -2.42
C LEU A 48 28.64 -21.77 -3.18
N ALA A 49 28.60 -21.89 -4.50
CA ALA A 49 29.70 -22.35 -5.33
C ALA A 49 30.78 -21.26 -5.59
N HIS A 50 30.57 -20.02 -5.14
CA HIS A 50 31.56 -18.96 -5.32
C HIS A 50 32.84 -19.25 -4.53
N ARG A 51 33.98 -19.07 -5.20
CA ARG A 51 35.30 -19.27 -4.60
C ARG A 51 35.64 -18.17 -3.62
N LEU A 52 35.88 -18.55 -2.39
CA LEU A 52 36.31 -17.71 -1.28
C LEU A 52 37.82 -17.75 -1.11
N LYS A 53 38.42 -16.61 -0.81
CA LYS A 53 39.84 -16.44 -0.59
C LYS A 53 40.14 -16.20 0.90
N PRO A 54 41.35 -16.50 1.37
CA PRO A 54 41.76 -16.10 2.71
C PRO A 54 41.58 -14.60 2.94
N GLY A 55 40.93 -14.24 4.05
CA GLY A 55 40.59 -12.86 4.38
C GLY A 55 39.13 -12.45 4.01
N ASP A 56 38.42 -13.25 3.23
CA ASP A 56 37.00 -13.04 3.01
C ASP A 56 36.18 -13.34 4.26
N ARG A 57 35.12 -12.61 4.47
CA ARG A 57 34.09 -12.89 5.47
C ARG A 57 32.80 -13.27 4.76
N ALA A 58 32.35 -14.49 4.99
CA ALA A 58 31.11 -15.02 4.40
C ALA A 58 29.99 -15.02 5.43
N GLU A 59 28.92 -14.32 5.13
CA GLU A 59 27.67 -14.27 5.92
C GLU A 59 26.65 -15.22 5.30
N PRO A 60 26.06 -16.15 6.06
CA PRO A 60 25.10 -17.11 5.54
C PRO A 60 23.76 -16.43 5.19
N VAL A 61 23.18 -16.81 4.06
CA VAL A 61 21.83 -16.43 3.64
C VAL A 61 20.93 -17.65 3.70
N THR A 62 20.01 -17.67 4.66
CA THR A 62 19.06 -18.77 4.82
C THR A 62 17.83 -18.59 3.91
N ILE A 63 17.20 -19.70 3.52
CA ILE A 63 16.05 -19.69 2.60
C ILE A 63 14.85 -18.88 3.13
N GLU A 64 14.73 -18.73 4.44
CA GLU A 64 13.65 -17.99 5.11
C GLU A 64 13.94 -16.47 5.22
N SER A 65 15.18 -16.07 5.01
CA SER A 65 15.56 -14.66 5.01
C SER A 65 14.97 -13.92 3.79
N PRO A 66 14.82 -12.59 3.82
CA PRO A 66 14.36 -11.81 2.66
C PRO A 66 15.16 -12.08 1.39
N ASP A 67 16.51 -12.12 1.49
CA ASP A 67 17.39 -12.46 0.38
C ASP A 67 17.19 -13.91 -0.09
N GLY A 68 17.06 -14.86 0.85
CA GLY A 68 16.82 -16.26 0.53
C GLY A 68 15.49 -16.50 -0.17
N LEU A 69 14.43 -15.79 0.24
CA LEU A 69 13.14 -15.82 -0.45
C LEU A 69 13.24 -15.23 -1.86
N SER A 70 13.99 -14.16 -2.05
CA SER A 70 14.25 -13.57 -3.37
C SER A 70 14.96 -14.58 -4.27
N ILE A 71 16.01 -15.27 -3.78
CA ILE A 71 16.76 -16.29 -4.51
C ILE A 71 15.88 -17.50 -4.85
N LEU A 72 15.02 -17.94 -3.91
CA LEU A 72 14.05 -19.01 -4.14
C LEU A 72 13.11 -18.67 -5.29
N ARG A 73 12.53 -17.47 -5.28
CA ARG A 73 11.60 -16.95 -6.28
C ARG A 73 12.29 -16.80 -7.64
N HIS A 74 13.50 -16.25 -7.66
CA HIS A 74 14.31 -16.13 -8.87
C HIS A 74 14.63 -17.51 -9.48
N SER A 75 15.00 -18.48 -8.68
CA SER A 75 15.26 -19.85 -9.12
C SER A 75 13.98 -20.55 -9.65
N ALA A 76 12.83 -20.25 -9.03
CA ALA A 76 11.54 -20.73 -9.51
C ALA A 76 11.15 -20.10 -10.87
N ALA A 77 11.49 -18.83 -11.10
CA ALA A 77 11.29 -18.16 -12.38
C ALA A 77 12.11 -18.83 -13.51
N HIS A 78 13.37 -19.18 -13.24
CA HIS A 78 14.19 -19.93 -14.19
C HIS A 78 13.63 -21.33 -14.51
N VAL A 79 13.14 -22.04 -13.49
CA VAL A 79 12.49 -23.34 -13.70
C VAL A 79 11.18 -23.18 -14.50
N LEU A 80 10.43 -22.09 -14.33
CA LEU A 80 9.29 -21.77 -15.17
C LEU A 80 9.73 -21.54 -16.63
N ALA A 81 10.79 -20.76 -16.87
CA ALA A 81 11.30 -20.49 -18.22
C ALA A 81 11.73 -21.79 -18.94
N GLN A 82 12.48 -22.64 -18.25
CA GLN A 82 12.84 -23.96 -18.75
C GLN A 82 11.60 -24.84 -19.02
N ALA A 83 10.59 -24.79 -18.15
CA ALA A 83 9.35 -25.56 -18.33
C ALA A 83 8.58 -25.08 -19.57
N VAL A 84 8.48 -23.77 -19.79
CA VAL A 84 7.85 -23.20 -20.98
C VAL A 84 8.56 -23.66 -22.25
N GLN A 85 9.88 -23.49 -22.33
CA GLN A 85 10.64 -23.93 -23.52
C GLN A 85 10.67 -25.44 -23.71
N SER A 86 10.49 -26.23 -22.64
CA SER A 86 10.35 -27.69 -22.77
C SER A 86 9.03 -28.12 -23.43
N ILE A 87 7.98 -27.29 -23.35
CA ILE A 87 6.66 -27.52 -23.97
C ILE A 87 6.55 -26.79 -25.31
N ASN A 88 7.06 -25.57 -25.37
CA ASN A 88 7.09 -24.71 -26.55
C ASN A 88 8.52 -24.24 -26.83
N PRO A 89 9.30 -25.00 -27.63
CA PRO A 89 10.69 -24.67 -27.93
C PRO A 89 10.89 -23.36 -28.69
N ASP A 90 9.84 -22.83 -29.33
CA ASP A 90 9.88 -21.59 -30.09
C ASP A 90 9.66 -20.33 -29.20
N ALA A 91 9.23 -20.52 -27.95
CA ALA A 91 9.04 -19.43 -27.00
C ALA A 91 10.36 -18.68 -26.75
N LYS A 92 10.34 -17.33 -26.92
CA LYS A 92 11.49 -16.48 -26.67
C LYS A 92 11.44 -15.94 -25.25
N LEU A 93 12.61 -15.86 -24.62
CA LEU A 93 12.78 -15.46 -23.23
C LEU A 93 12.89 -13.94 -23.12
N GLY A 94 12.04 -13.33 -22.30
CA GLY A 94 12.16 -11.95 -21.83
C GLY A 94 12.99 -11.87 -20.55
N ILE A 95 12.36 -11.45 -19.45
CA ILE A 95 12.95 -11.34 -18.11
C ILE A 95 12.13 -12.10 -17.07
N GLY A 96 12.79 -12.52 -15.98
CA GLY A 96 12.18 -13.31 -14.91
C GLY A 96 12.58 -12.90 -13.49
N PRO A 97 12.29 -11.66 -13.04
CA PRO A 97 12.70 -11.21 -11.72
C PRO A 97 11.83 -11.81 -10.60
N PRO A 98 12.40 -11.95 -9.40
CA PRO A 98 11.61 -12.10 -8.19
C PRO A 98 10.87 -10.81 -7.89
N ILE A 99 9.67 -10.93 -7.31
CA ILE A 99 8.87 -9.84 -6.77
C ILE A 99 8.53 -10.13 -5.31
N THR A 100 7.97 -9.15 -4.57
CA THR A 100 7.76 -9.21 -3.11
C THR A 100 7.19 -10.54 -2.62
N ASP A 101 6.10 -11.05 -3.23
CA ASP A 101 5.46 -12.29 -2.81
C ASP A 101 5.45 -13.38 -3.88
N GLY A 102 6.31 -13.24 -4.90
CA GLY A 102 6.30 -14.20 -5.99
C GLY A 102 7.40 -13.95 -7.01
N PHE A 103 7.13 -14.35 -8.21
CA PHE A 103 7.99 -14.18 -9.39
C PHE A 103 7.12 -14.10 -10.64
N TYR A 104 7.70 -13.65 -11.72
CA TYR A 104 7.12 -13.81 -13.05
C TYR A 104 8.21 -14.14 -14.06
N TYR A 105 7.79 -14.53 -15.26
CA TYR A 105 8.66 -14.58 -16.41
C TYR A 105 7.89 -14.18 -17.67
N ASP A 106 8.53 -13.38 -18.51
CA ASP A 106 7.98 -12.85 -19.77
C ASP A 106 8.41 -13.69 -20.95
N PHE A 107 7.46 -14.01 -21.83
CA PHE A 107 7.66 -14.85 -23.01
C PHE A 107 7.08 -14.19 -24.24
N ASP A 108 7.81 -14.24 -25.35
CA ASP A 108 7.24 -14.01 -26.67
C ASP A 108 6.82 -15.36 -27.26
N VAL A 109 5.53 -15.52 -27.49
CA VAL A 109 4.92 -16.76 -27.96
C VAL A 109 3.89 -16.46 -29.05
N ALA A 110 3.82 -17.32 -30.05
CA ALA A 110 2.86 -17.16 -31.16
C ALA A 110 1.39 -17.30 -30.70
N THR A 111 1.13 -18.16 -29.71
CA THR A 111 -0.20 -18.34 -29.12
C THR A 111 -0.16 -17.92 -27.66
N PRO A 112 -0.96 -16.92 -27.25
CA PRO A 112 -1.02 -16.48 -25.87
C PRO A 112 -1.37 -17.59 -24.90
N PHE A 113 -0.75 -17.57 -23.71
CA PHE A 113 -1.11 -18.48 -22.63
C PHE A 113 -2.49 -18.16 -22.05
N THR A 114 -3.16 -19.21 -21.64
CA THR A 114 -4.42 -19.18 -20.90
C THR A 114 -4.23 -19.72 -19.48
N THR A 115 -5.22 -19.52 -18.62
CA THR A 115 -5.19 -20.14 -17.27
C THR A 115 -5.15 -21.66 -17.30
N ASP A 116 -5.66 -22.30 -18.36
CA ASP A 116 -5.65 -23.75 -18.52
C ASP A 116 -4.25 -24.31 -18.77
N ASP A 117 -3.37 -23.51 -19.38
CA ASP A 117 -1.97 -23.87 -19.63
C ASP A 117 -1.14 -23.96 -18.34
N LEU A 118 -1.54 -23.26 -17.28
CA LEU A 118 -0.82 -23.26 -16.00
C LEU A 118 -0.70 -24.67 -15.40
N ALA A 119 -1.68 -25.54 -15.62
CA ALA A 119 -1.64 -26.91 -15.14
C ALA A 119 -0.56 -27.76 -15.86
N ALA A 120 -0.37 -27.56 -17.16
CA ALA A 120 0.65 -28.23 -17.95
C ALA A 120 2.06 -27.71 -17.58
N LEU A 121 2.20 -26.39 -17.46
CA LEU A 121 3.44 -25.75 -17.02
C LEU A 121 3.84 -26.20 -15.61
N SER A 122 2.90 -26.26 -14.66
CA SER A 122 3.16 -26.75 -13.31
C SER A 122 3.68 -28.20 -13.30
N LYS A 123 3.13 -29.07 -14.13
CA LYS A 123 3.63 -30.45 -14.26
C LYS A 123 5.05 -30.50 -14.83
N ALA A 124 5.38 -29.62 -15.77
CA ALA A 124 6.74 -29.54 -16.33
C ALA A 124 7.73 -29.00 -15.28
N MET A 125 7.37 -27.95 -14.53
CA MET A 125 8.17 -27.45 -13.41
C MET A 125 8.42 -28.53 -12.36
N ASP A 126 7.39 -29.25 -11.93
CA ASP A 126 7.51 -30.37 -10.97
C ASP A 126 8.53 -31.42 -11.43
N ARG A 127 8.57 -31.73 -12.73
CA ARG A 127 9.54 -32.68 -13.31
C ARG A 127 10.96 -32.14 -13.17
N ILE A 128 11.20 -30.89 -13.53
CA ILE A 128 12.50 -30.23 -13.46
C ILE A 128 12.97 -30.15 -12.00
N ILE A 129 12.09 -29.76 -11.07
CA ILE A 129 12.38 -29.70 -9.64
C ILE A 129 12.81 -31.06 -9.10
N ARG A 130 12.09 -32.14 -9.44
CA ARG A 130 12.41 -33.50 -8.99
C ARG A 130 13.72 -34.04 -9.57
N GLN A 131 14.13 -33.58 -10.75
CA GLN A 131 15.43 -33.95 -11.33
C GLN A 131 16.60 -33.44 -10.48
N GLY A 132 16.43 -32.33 -9.77
CA GLY A 132 17.47 -31.77 -8.91
C GLY A 132 18.68 -31.25 -9.69
N GLN A 133 18.41 -30.57 -10.81
CA GLN A 133 19.42 -29.96 -11.66
C GLN A 133 20.18 -28.90 -10.86
N ARG A 134 21.52 -28.81 -11.05
CA ARG A 134 22.35 -27.79 -10.40
C ARG A 134 22.32 -26.50 -11.21
N PHE A 135 22.24 -25.37 -10.54
CA PHE A 135 22.48 -24.06 -11.15
C PHE A 135 23.98 -23.78 -11.14
N VAL A 136 24.55 -23.60 -12.31
CA VAL A 136 25.99 -23.36 -12.49
C VAL A 136 26.21 -22.02 -13.18
N ARG A 137 26.84 -21.09 -12.46
CA ARG A 137 27.17 -19.76 -12.94
C ARG A 137 28.45 -19.79 -13.76
N ARG A 138 28.44 -19.21 -14.95
CA ARG A 138 29.61 -18.96 -15.79
C ARG A 138 29.74 -17.48 -16.12
N VAL A 139 30.94 -16.93 -16.03
CA VAL A 139 31.27 -15.63 -16.58
C VAL A 139 31.58 -15.83 -18.07
N VAL A 140 31.00 -15.00 -18.92
CA VAL A 140 31.15 -15.09 -20.36
C VAL A 140 31.50 -13.72 -20.95
N THR A 141 32.18 -13.72 -22.09
CA THR A 141 32.37 -12.51 -22.90
C THR A 141 31.11 -12.13 -23.67
N ASP A 142 31.02 -10.90 -24.14
CA ASP A 142 29.91 -10.42 -24.97
C ASP A 142 29.71 -11.30 -26.23
N ASP A 143 30.82 -11.71 -26.85
CA ASP A 143 30.78 -12.56 -28.06
C ASP A 143 30.30 -13.97 -27.76
N GLU A 144 30.75 -14.57 -26.66
CA GLU A 144 30.28 -15.88 -26.19
C GLU A 144 28.78 -15.84 -25.82
N ALA A 145 28.34 -14.79 -25.09
CA ALA A 145 26.95 -14.63 -24.72
C ALA A 145 26.04 -14.50 -25.95
N ARG A 146 26.46 -13.69 -26.95
CA ARG A 146 25.75 -13.52 -28.22
C ARG A 146 25.70 -14.78 -29.04
N ALA A 147 26.79 -15.56 -29.07
CA ALA A 147 26.85 -16.83 -29.77
C ALA A 147 25.91 -17.89 -29.12
N GLU A 148 25.91 -17.96 -27.80
CA GLU A 148 25.13 -18.94 -27.05
C GLU A 148 23.62 -18.62 -26.98
N LEU A 149 23.26 -17.33 -26.98
CA LEU A 149 21.89 -16.83 -26.89
C LEU A 149 21.38 -16.25 -28.22
N GLY A 150 21.97 -16.61 -29.34
CA GLY A 150 21.63 -16.10 -30.67
C GLY A 150 20.16 -16.30 -31.08
N GLY A 151 19.47 -17.25 -30.47
CA GLY A 151 18.04 -17.51 -30.65
C GLY A 151 17.10 -16.66 -29.78
N GLU A 152 17.61 -15.85 -28.84
CA GLU A 152 16.86 -15.11 -27.84
C GLU A 152 16.98 -13.59 -28.07
N PRO A 153 16.12 -12.98 -28.90
CA PRO A 153 16.26 -11.57 -29.31
C PRO A 153 16.25 -10.59 -28.16
N TYR A 154 15.43 -10.82 -27.13
CA TYR A 154 15.35 -9.94 -25.96
C TYR A 154 16.61 -10.03 -25.08
N LYS A 155 17.21 -11.21 -24.94
CA LYS A 155 18.51 -11.38 -24.24
C LYS A 155 19.64 -10.69 -25.00
N LEU A 156 19.64 -10.75 -26.35
CA LEU A 156 20.60 -10.00 -27.17
C LEU A 156 20.48 -8.48 -27.02
N GLU A 157 19.25 -7.97 -26.88
CA GLU A 157 19.02 -6.56 -26.59
C GLU A 157 19.59 -6.18 -25.23
N LEU A 158 19.31 -6.97 -24.17
CA LEU A 158 19.84 -6.72 -22.83
C LEU A 158 21.37 -6.71 -22.79
N ILE A 159 22.04 -7.62 -23.51
CA ILE A 159 23.52 -7.61 -23.63
C ILE A 159 24.00 -6.27 -24.23
N GLY A 160 23.26 -5.71 -25.18
CA GLY A 160 23.59 -4.42 -25.81
C GLY A 160 23.43 -3.22 -24.88
N LEU A 161 22.64 -3.35 -23.82
CA LEU A 161 22.35 -2.28 -22.82
C LEU A 161 23.28 -2.34 -21.59
N LYS A 162 24.27 -3.20 -21.58
CA LYS A 162 25.23 -3.37 -20.50
C LYS A 162 25.77 -2.03 -19.99
N GLY A 163 25.53 -1.73 -18.71
CA GLY A 163 25.95 -0.49 -18.07
C GLY A 163 24.96 0.68 -18.16
N ALA A 164 24.00 0.67 -19.09
CA ALA A 164 22.94 1.69 -19.21
C ALA A 164 21.62 1.27 -18.50
N ALA A 165 21.51 0.01 -18.11
CA ALA A 165 20.29 -0.59 -17.56
C ALA A 165 20.04 -0.28 -16.05
N ALA A 166 20.88 0.52 -15.40
CA ALA A 166 20.74 0.83 -13.98
C ALA A 166 19.51 1.71 -13.67
N ASP A 167 18.95 2.40 -14.67
CA ASP A 167 17.83 3.34 -14.54
C ASP A 167 16.52 2.82 -15.17
N GLY A 168 16.46 1.55 -15.60
CA GLY A 168 15.29 0.96 -16.24
C GLY A 168 14.22 0.46 -15.26
N ALA A 169 12.98 0.37 -15.75
CA ALA A 169 11.83 -0.15 -15.02
C ALA A 169 12.07 -1.59 -14.51
N ASP A 170 11.38 -1.93 -13.43
CA ASP A 170 11.38 -3.18 -12.68
C ASP A 170 11.92 -4.44 -13.42
N GLY A 171 13.05 -4.97 -12.98
CA GLY A 171 13.55 -6.30 -13.33
C GLY A 171 14.76 -6.35 -14.29
N GLU A 172 15.11 -5.31 -15.02
CA GLU A 172 16.25 -5.33 -15.96
C GLU A 172 17.60 -5.49 -15.26
N SER A 173 17.74 -4.94 -14.05
CA SER A 173 18.95 -5.04 -13.22
C SER A 173 19.26 -6.48 -12.75
N VAL A 174 18.27 -7.38 -12.78
CA VAL A 174 18.44 -8.80 -12.39
C VAL A 174 19.14 -9.60 -13.49
N GLU A 175 18.94 -9.21 -14.75
CA GLU A 175 19.46 -9.93 -15.92
C GLU A 175 20.88 -9.46 -16.30
N VAL A 176 21.12 -8.15 -16.34
CA VAL A 176 22.38 -7.57 -16.80
C VAL A 176 22.88 -6.46 -15.88
N GLY A 177 24.00 -6.66 -15.21
CA GLY A 177 24.64 -5.66 -14.37
C GLY A 177 25.62 -4.75 -15.09
N ALA A 178 26.14 -3.77 -14.36
CA ALA A 178 27.16 -2.84 -14.84
C ALA A 178 28.59 -3.47 -14.98
N GLY A 179 28.69 -4.80 -14.89
CA GLY A 179 29.97 -5.49 -14.83
C GLY A 179 30.09 -6.66 -15.81
N GLU A 180 30.35 -7.84 -15.24
CA GLU A 180 30.53 -9.09 -15.98
C GLU A 180 29.18 -9.64 -16.47
N LEU A 181 29.14 -10.15 -17.70
CA LEU A 181 28.02 -10.96 -18.18
C LEU A 181 28.12 -12.38 -17.61
N THR A 182 26.99 -12.90 -17.18
CA THR A 182 26.92 -14.26 -16.65
C THR A 182 25.75 -15.04 -17.23
N ILE A 183 26.02 -16.33 -17.49
CA ILE A 183 25.01 -17.31 -17.89
C ILE A 183 24.90 -18.33 -16.76
N TYR A 184 23.68 -18.69 -16.44
CA TYR A 184 23.38 -19.82 -15.57
C TYR A 184 22.92 -21.02 -16.40
N ASP A 185 23.63 -22.12 -16.22
CA ASP A 185 23.28 -23.41 -16.81
C ASP A 185 22.56 -24.28 -15.77
N ASN A 186 21.45 -24.88 -16.17
CA ASN A 186 20.81 -25.95 -15.42
C ASN A 186 21.39 -27.28 -15.88
N VAL A 187 22.21 -27.92 -15.02
CA VAL A 187 22.96 -29.10 -15.39
C VAL A 187 22.56 -30.34 -14.60
N ASP A 188 22.73 -31.52 -15.20
CA ASP A 188 22.67 -32.78 -14.47
C ASP A 188 23.79 -32.85 -13.42
N GLY A 189 23.43 -33.11 -12.18
CA GLY A 189 24.39 -33.11 -11.07
C GLY A 189 25.43 -34.25 -11.12
N LYS A 190 25.24 -35.27 -11.96
CA LYS A 190 26.11 -36.43 -12.11
C LYS A 190 26.94 -36.41 -13.38
N THR A 191 26.27 -36.12 -14.52
CA THR A 191 26.89 -36.16 -15.84
C THR A 191 27.48 -34.80 -16.25
N GLY A 192 27.00 -33.69 -15.64
CA GLY A 192 27.35 -32.33 -16.05
C GLY A 192 26.68 -31.89 -17.36
N GLU A 193 25.75 -32.68 -17.91
CA GLU A 193 25.00 -32.32 -19.13
C GLU A 193 24.15 -31.07 -18.89
N VAL A 194 24.22 -30.11 -19.81
CA VAL A 194 23.43 -28.87 -19.75
C VAL A 194 22.04 -29.11 -20.33
N TYR A 195 21.02 -28.98 -19.50
CA TYR A 195 19.63 -29.12 -19.94
C TYR A 195 19.03 -27.82 -20.45
N TRP A 196 19.44 -26.69 -19.88
CA TRP A 196 18.92 -25.38 -20.21
C TRP A 196 19.85 -24.27 -19.70
N LYS A 197 19.78 -23.08 -20.28
CA LYS A 197 20.60 -21.93 -19.90
C LYS A 197 19.84 -20.61 -20.04
N ASP A 198 20.24 -19.61 -19.26
CA ASP A 198 19.73 -18.24 -19.38
C ASP A 198 20.79 -17.19 -18.99
N LEU A 199 20.65 -15.98 -19.57
CA LEU A 199 21.39 -14.80 -19.15
C LEU A 199 20.85 -14.31 -17.82
N CYS A 200 21.68 -14.23 -16.79
CA CYS A 200 21.24 -13.85 -15.45
C CYS A 200 22.42 -13.50 -14.55
N ARG A 201 22.22 -12.57 -13.62
CA ARG A 201 23.23 -12.23 -12.60
C ARG A 201 23.26 -13.21 -11.42
N GLY A 202 22.16 -13.85 -11.14
CA GLY A 202 21.99 -14.65 -9.93
C GLY A 202 21.89 -13.82 -8.64
N PRO A 203 22.18 -14.40 -7.48
CA PRO A 203 22.46 -15.82 -7.28
C PRO A 203 21.22 -16.71 -7.40
N HIS A 204 21.46 -18.01 -7.50
CA HIS A 204 20.43 -19.04 -7.50
C HIS A 204 20.62 -20.04 -6.35
N LEU A 205 19.55 -20.82 -6.10
CA LEU A 205 19.63 -21.98 -5.20
C LEU A 205 20.70 -22.97 -5.70
N PRO A 206 21.32 -23.77 -4.82
CA PRO A 206 22.28 -24.80 -5.23
C PRO A 206 21.74 -25.80 -6.28
N ASN A 207 20.45 -26.11 -6.25
CA ASN A 207 19.80 -26.99 -7.22
C ASN A 207 18.29 -26.79 -7.21
N THR A 208 17.63 -27.23 -8.30
CA THR A 208 16.18 -27.07 -8.49
C THR A 208 15.34 -27.80 -7.42
N ARG A 209 15.85 -28.88 -6.80
CA ARG A 209 15.10 -29.62 -5.77
C ARG A 209 14.84 -28.78 -4.53
N MET A 210 15.67 -27.77 -4.26
CA MET A 210 15.52 -26.89 -3.10
C MET A 210 14.33 -25.93 -3.22
N ILE A 211 13.74 -25.77 -4.43
CA ILE A 211 12.46 -25.07 -4.60
C ILE A 211 11.33 -25.82 -3.86
N GLY A 212 11.46 -27.14 -3.72
CA GLY A 212 10.52 -27.95 -2.97
C GLY A 212 9.12 -28.00 -3.60
N ASN A 213 8.11 -27.99 -2.73
CA ASN A 213 6.70 -28.01 -3.11
C ASN A 213 5.90 -26.81 -2.60
N GLY A 214 6.62 -25.77 -2.15
CA GLY A 214 6.05 -24.52 -1.63
C GLY A 214 5.80 -23.47 -2.71
N TRP A 215 5.44 -23.84 -3.92
CA TRP A 215 5.23 -22.91 -5.04
C TRP A 215 3.91 -23.18 -5.78
N SER A 216 3.45 -22.16 -6.51
CA SER A 216 2.27 -22.27 -7.38
C SER A 216 2.35 -21.22 -8.50
N LEU A 217 1.93 -21.59 -9.71
CA LEU A 217 1.61 -20.60 -10.74
C LEU A 217 0.23 -20.01 -10.45
N THR A 218 0.07 -18.71 -10.66
CA THR A 218 -1.12 -17.98 -10.19
C THR A 218 -1.97 -17.39 -11.31
N ARG A 219 -1.35 -16.78 -12.31
CA ARG A 219 -2.07 -16.12 -13.41
C ARG A 219 -1.20 -15.89 -14.63
N VAL A 220 -1.84 -15.56 -15.74
CA VAL A 220 -1.21 -15.06 -16.97
C VAL A 220 -1.68 -13.62 -17.22
N ALA A 221 -0.83 -12.80 -17.84
CA ALA A 221 -1.16 -11.46 -18.27
C ALA A 221 -0.35 -11.06 -19.50
N ALA A 222 -0.79 -10.05 -20.22
CA ALA A 222 0.02 -9.37 -21.23
C ALA A 222 0.86 -8.28 -20.57
N ALA A 223 2.10 -8.10 -21.05
CA ALA A 223 2.98 -7.03 -20.60
C ALA A 223 3.80 -6.50 -21.77
N TYR A 224 3.92 -5.18 -21.88
CA TYR A 224 4.79 -4.59 -22.89
C TYR A 224 6.26 -4.74 -22.50
N TRP A 225 7.09 -5.14 -23.45
CA TRP A 225 8.53 -5.22 -23.24
C TRP A 225 9.08 -3.88 -22.71
N ARG A 226 9.82 -3.94 -21.59
CA ARG A 226 10.36 -2.78 -20.88
C ARG A 226 9.33 -1.70 -20.56
N GLY A 227 8.06 -2.10 -20.32
CA GLY A 227 6.98 -1.20 -19.88
C GLY A 227 6.53 -0.16 -20.90
N SER A 228 6.98 -0.22 -22.15
CA SER A 228 6.65 0.75 -23.19
C SER A 228 5.61 0.21 -24.17
N GLU A 229 4.50 0.91 -24.34
CA GLU A 229 3.44 0.59 -25.32
C GLU A 229 3.95 0.52 -26.78
N LYS A 230 5.13 1.10 -27.05
CA LYS A 230 5.77 1.09 -28.38
C LYS A 230 6.51 -0.21 -28.67
N ASN A 231 6.76 -1.01 -27.64
CA ASN A 231 7.50 -2.26 -27.73
C ASN A 231 6.54 -3.46 -27.90
N PRO A 232 7.05 -4.64 -28.32
CA PRO A 232 6.24 -5.86 -28.41
C PRO A 232 5.53 -6.18 -27.10
N GLN A 233 4.32 -6.73 -27.22
CA GLN A 233 3.56 -7.24 -26.10
C GLN A 233 3.90 -8.71 -25.85
N LEU A 234 4.47 -8.99 -24.68
CA LEU A 234 4.85 -10.33 -24.23
C LEU A 234 3.76 -10.95 -23.37
N GLN A 235 3.85 -12.27 -23.20
CA GLN A 235 3.00 -13.01 -22.26
C GLN A 235 3.72 -13.23 -20.95
N ARG A 236 3.17 -12.73 -19.87
CA ARG A 236 3.72 -12.83 -18.52
C ARG A 236 3.02 -13.92 -17.73
N VAL A 237 3.78 -14.89 -17.25
CA VAL A 237 3.28 -15.93 -16.33
C VAL A 237 3.75 -15.62 -14.93
N TYR A 238 2.82 -15.48 -13.99
CA TYR A 238 3.09 -15.22 -12.59
C TYR A 238 3.07 -16.49 -11.75
N GLY A 239 3.92 -16.54 -10.76
CA GLY A 239 3.94 -17.56 -9.73
C GLY A 239 4.33 -17.00 -8.36
N THR A 240 4.18 -17.83 -7.35
CA THR A 240 4.64 -17.56 -5.98
C THR A 240 5.47 -18.74 -5.48
N ALA A 241 6.49 -18.48 -4.64
CA ALA A 241 7.32 -19.51 -4.04
C ALA A 241 7.66 -19.17 -2.59
N TRP A 242 7.56 -20.18 -1.73
CA TRP A 242 7.71 -20.14 -0.28
C TRP A 242 8.55 -21.31 0.20
N PRO A 243 9.22 -21.23 1.37
CA PRO A 243 10.13 -22.26 1.86
C PRO A 243 9.46 -23.62 2.11
N SER A 244 8.16 -23.63 2.34
CA SER A 244 7.39 -24.84 2.60
C SER A 244 5.99 -24.80 2.01
N LYS A 245 5.36 -25.98 1.88
CA LYS A 245 3.95 -26.09 1.47
C LYS A 245 2.98 -25.43 2.45
N ASP A 246 3.33 -25.41 3.73
CA ASP A 246 2.50 -24.78 4.75
C ASP A 246 2.57 -23.25 4.65
N ALA A 247 3.76 -22.68 4.43
CA ALA A 247 3.94 -21.26 4.15
C ALA A 247 3.20 -20.83 2.86
N LEU A 248 3.25 -21.65 1.80
CA LEU A 248 2.45 -21.42 0.59
C LEU A 248 0.95 -21.44 0.89
N ARG A 249 0.47 -22.42 1.66
CA ARG A 249 -0.97 -22.51 2.01
C ARG A 249 -1.43 -21.30 2.80
N GLU A 250 -0.62 -20.84 3.75
CA GLU A 250 -0.89 -19.63 4.52
C GLU A 250 -0.98 -18.40 3.60
N HIS A 251 -0.01 -18.23 2.70
CA HIS A 251 0.00 -17.14 1.73
C HIS A 251 -1.25 -17.17 0.82
N LEU A 252 -1.56 -18.33 0.23
CA LEU A 252 -2.76 -18.47 -0.63
C LEU A 252 -4.05 -18.23 0.17
N GLY A 253 -4.10 -18.67 1.43
CA GLY A 253 -5.22 -18.36 2.34
C GLY A 253 -5.37 -16.86 2.58
N ARG A 254 -4.27 -16.13 2.78
CA ARG A 254 -4.29 -14.66 2.89
C ARG A 254 -4.78 -13.98 1.61
N LEU A 255 -4.36 -14.45 0.44
CA LEU A 255 -4.84 -13.93 -0.85
C LEU A 255 -6.34 -14.17 -1.05
N ASP A 256 -6.81 -15.37 -0.70
CA ASP A 256 -8.24 -15.71 -0.80
C ASP A 256 -9.08 -14.86 0.17
N GLU A 257 -8.58 -14.66 1.39
CA GLU A 257 -9.22 -13.78 2.36
C GLU A 257 -9.19 -12.31 1.89
N ALA A 258 -8.08 -11.85 1.29
CA ALA A 258 -7.99 -10.52 0.69
C ALA A 258 -9.02 -10.33 -0.43
N ALA A 259 -9.20 -11.33 -1.29
CA ALA A 259 -10.19 -11.28 -2.37
C ALA A 259 -11.64 -11.22 -1.85
N LYS A 260 -11.94 -11.87 -0.71
CA LYS A 260 -13.25 -11.78 -0.05
C LYS A 260 -13.52 -10.39 0.54
N ARG A 261 -12.46 -9.70 0.98
CA ARG A 261 -12.52 -8.37 1.60
C ARG A 261 -12.36 -7.22 0.62
N ASP A 262 -12.12 -7.50 -0.67
CA ASP A 262 -11.90 -6.45 -1.69
C ASP A 262 -13.00 -5.39 -1.64
N HIS A 263 -12.60 -4.12 -1.40
CA HIS A 263 -13.54 -3.00 -1.25
C HIS A 263 -14.42 -2.79 -2.49
N ARG A 264 -13.94 -3.15 -3.69
CA ARG A 264 -14.70 -3.02 -4.94
C ARG A 264 -15.88 -3.99 -4.95
N LYS A 265 -15.68 -5.20 -4.41
CA LYS A 265 -16.72 -6.21 -4.25
C LYS A 265 -17.68 -5.84 -3.13
N LEU A 266 -17.15 -5.55 -1.95
CA LEU A 266 -17.95 -5.18 -0.79
C LEU A 266 -18.73 -3.88 -1.02
N GLY A 267 -18.15 -2.92 -1.75
CA GLY A 267 -18.81 -1.67 -2.11
C GLY A 267 -20.10 -1.88 -2.91
N VAL A 268 -20.07 -2.82 -3.85
CA VAL A 268 -21.26 -3.21 -4.64
C VAL A 268 -22.24 -4.01 -3.78
N GLU A 269 -21.77 -5.04 -3.05
CA GLU A 269 -22.62 -5.91 -2.24
C GLU A 269 -23.36 -5.15 -1.11
N LEU A 270 -22.74 -4.13 -0.54
CA LEU A 270 -23.28 -3.31 0.55
C LEU A 270 -23.87 -1.98 0.07
N ASP A 271 -23.88 -1.72 -1.24
CA ASP A 271 -24.40 -0.49 -1.86
C ASP A 271 -23.75 0.80 -1.29
N LEU A 272 -22.39 0.84 -1.28
CA LEU A 272 -21.65 1.94 -0.65
C LEU A 272 -21.18 3.01 -1.64
N PHE A 273 -20.72 2.61 -2.82
CA PHE A 273 -20.22 3.52 -3.87
C PHE A 273 -20.18 2.84 -5.23
N SER A 274 -20.02 3.66 -6.27
CA SER A 274 -19.85 3.21 -7.66
C SER A 274 -18.88 4.11 -8.42
N PHE A 275 -18.48 3.65 -9.63
CA PHE A 275 -17.68 4.39 -10.60
C PHE A 275 -18.44 4.41 -11.94
N PRO A 276 -19.44 5.28 -12.12
CA PRO A 276 -20.18 5.38 -13.38
C PRO A 276 -19.26 5.80 -14.54
N GLU A 277 -19.39 5.13 -15.68
CA GLU A 277 -18.58 5.45 -16.87
C GLU A 277 -18.84 6.88 -17.37
N GLU A 278 -20.06 7.38 -17.18
CA GLU A 278 -20.51 8.69 -17.63
C GLU A 278 -19.76 9.86 -17.00
N ILE A 279 -19.21 9.68 -15.80
CA ILE A 279 -18.44 10.75 -15.12
C ILE A 279 -16.94 10.61 -15.32
N GLY A 280 -16.48 9.49 -15.88
CA GLY A 280 -15.06 9.24 -16.16
C GLY A 280 -14.34 8.39 -15.12
N SER A 281 -13.23 7.81 -15.55
CA SER A 281 -12.45 6.86 -14.75
C SER A 281 -11.80 7.52 -13.53
N GLY A 282 -11.82 6.83 -12.39
CA GLY A 282 -11.16 7.29 -11.16
C GLY A 282 -11.92 8.39 -10.41
N LEU A 283 -13.21 8.56 -10.68
CA LEU A 283 -14.12 9.46 -9.98
C LEU A 283 -15.20 8.63 -9.30
N ALA A 284 -15.20 8.61 -7.96
CA ALA A 284 -16.11 7.81 -7.17
C ALA A 284 -17.41 8.58 -6.83
N VAL A 285 -18.54 7.88 -6.86
CA VAL A 285 -19.83 8.38 -6.34
C VAL A 285 -20.18 7.54 -5.11
N PHE A 286 -20.34 8.19 -3.95
CA PHE A 286 -20.79 7.53 -2.73
C PHE A 286 -22.32 7.45 -2.69
N HIS A 287 -22.85 6.26 -2.45
CA HIS A 287 -24.27 6.01 -2.25
C HIS A 287 -24.69 6.38 -0.82
N PRO A 288 -25.97 6.44 -0.48
CA PRO A 288 -26.42 6.93 0.82
C PRO A 288 -25.75 6.25 2.02
N LYS A 289 -25.57 4.91 1.99
CA LYS A 289 -24.89 4.16 3.07
C LYS A 289 -23.40 4.50 3.13
N GLY A 290 -22.74 4.57 1.98
CA GLY A 290 -21.33 4.98 1.91
C GLY A 290 -21.13 6.44 2.33
N GLY A 291 -22.08 7.32 1.96
CA GLY A 291 -22.07 8.72 2.38
C GLY A 291 -22.13 8.90 3.89
N ILE A 292 -22.93 8.06 4.59
CA ILE A 292 -22.97 8.06 6.07
C ILE A 292 -21.63 7.64 6.65
N ILE A 293 -21.04 6.53 6.19
CA ILE A 293 -19.73 6.06 6.69
C ILE A 293 -18.66 7.15 6.47
N ARG A 294 -18.64 7.75 5.29
CA ARG A 294 -17.72 8.85 4.96
C ARG A 294 -17.92 10.03 5.90
N ALA A 295 -19.16 10.43 6.16
CA ALA A 295 -19.47 11.53 7.08
C ALA A 295 -19.01 11.23 8.52
N GLU A 296 -19.17 10.00 9.01
CA GLU A 296 -18.69 9.59 10.33
C GLU A 296 -17.17 9.59 10.42
N ILE A 297 -16.47 9.16 9.36
CA ILE A 297 -15.00 9.28 9.27
C ILE A 297 -14.59 10.76 9.37
N GLU A 298 -15.19 11.63 8.56
CA GLU A 298 -14.87 13.07 8.57
C GLU A 298 -15.24 13.75 9.90
N ASN A 299 -16.37 13.38 10.52
CA ASN A 299 -16.80 13.93 11.80
C ASN A 299 -15.83 13.59 12.92
N TYR A 300 -15.44 12.31 13.03
CA TYR A 300 -14.45 11.92 14.05
C TYR A 300 -13.13 12.65 13.84
N MET A 301 -12.64 12.71 12.61
CA MET A 301 -11.41 13.44 12.32
C MET A 301 -11.54 14.95 12.66
N ARG A 302 -12.69 15.57 12.35
CA ARG A 302 -12.96 16.98 12.67
C ARG A 302 -12.94 17.23 14.17
N GLU A 303 -13.57 16.35 14.97
CA GLU A 303 -13.52 16.43 16.43
C GLU A 303 -12.08 16.37 16.96
N ARG A 304 -11.28 15.42 16.43
CA ARG A 304 -9.88 15.25 16.81
C ARG A 304 -9.05 16.48 16.44
N LEU A 305 -9.24 17.06 15.26
CA LEU A 305 -8.56 18.28 14.82
C LEU A 305 -8.86 19.47 15.77
N LEU A 306 -10.14 19.74 16.01
CA LEU A 306 -10.53 20.85 16.88
C LEU A 306 -10.02 20.69 18.32
N ALA A 307 -10.08 19.47 18.87
CA ALA A 307 -9.56 19.17 20.20
C ALA A 307 -8.03 19.34 20.32
N ASN A 308 -7.30 19.27 19.20
CA ASN A 308 -5.86 19.46 19.14
C ASN A 308 -5.43 20.84 18.60
N GLY A 309 -6.33 21.82 18.65
CA GLY A 309 -6.03 23.22 18.36
C GLY A 309 -5.82 23.55 16.88
N TYR A 310 -6.41 22.78 15.98
CA TYR A 310 -6.43 23.13 14.56
C TYR A 310 -7.52 24.12 14.22
N GLU A 311 -7.22 25.02 13.30
CA GLU A 311 -8.16 25.95 12.70
C GLU A 311 -8.61 25.39 11.34
N LEU A 312 -9.95 25.20 11.17
CA LEU A 312 -10.50 24.68 9.92
C LEU A 312 -10.58 25.79 8.87
N VAL A 313 -10.07 25.49 7.68
CA VAL A 313 -10.09 26.38 6.53
C VAL A 313 -10.71 25.70 5.32
N TYR A 314 -11.06 26.48 4.29
CA TYR A 314 -11.63 25.99 3.04
C TYR A 314 -11.02 26.74 1.87
N SER A 315 -10.52 26.01 0.89
CA SER A 315 -9.90 26.56 -0.31
C SER A 315 -10.69 26.19 -1.58
N PRO A 316 -10.69 27.05 -2.62
CA PRO A 316 -11.39 26.80 -3.87
C PRO A 316 -10.72 25.63 -4.63
N HIS A 317 -11.50 24.95 -5.48
CA HIS A 317 -11.02 23.83 -6.27
C HIS A 317 -10.22 24.24 -7.51
N ILE A 318 -10.40 25.46 -7.98
CA ILE A 318 -9.75 26.02 -9.17
C ILE A 318 -9.03 27.32 -8.82
N THR A 319 -7.92 27.58 -9.50
CA THR A 319 -7.15 28.80 -9.35
C THR A 319 -6.35 29.15 -10.61
N LYS A 320 -5.89 30.40 -10.69
CA LYS A 320 -5.00 30.85 -11.76
C LYS A 320 -3.65 30.11 -11.72
N GLY A 321 -3.07 29.85 -12.88
CA GLY A 321 -1.79 29.15 -13.05
C GLY A 321 -0.65 29.79 -12.25
N GLN A 322 -0.65 31.12 -12.11
CA GLN A 322 0.38 31.86 -11.37
C GLN A 322 0.62 31.33 -9.93
N LEU A 323 -0.44 30.87 -9.26
CA LEU A 323 -0.29 30.28 -7.91
C LEU A 323 0.58 29.02 -7.95
N PHE A 324 0.40 28.19 -8.99
CA PHE A 324 1.16 26.95 -9.17
C PHE A 324 2.56 27.19 -9.79
N GLU A 325 2.80 28.32 -10.47
CA GLU A 325 4.13 28.80 -10.83
C GLU A 325 4.89 29.19 -9.56
N THR A 326 4.28 30.03 -8.68
CA THR A 326 4.87 30.44 -7.41
C THR A 326 5.26 29.24 -6.55
N SER A 327 4.37 28.29 -6.38
CA SER A 327 4.61 27.09 -5.56
C SER A 327 5.54 26.05 -6.22
N GLY A 328 5.84 26.17 -7.51
CA GLY A 328 6.67 25.23 -8.28
C GLY A 328 5.95 23.98 -8.80
N HIS A 329 4.62 23.86 -8.60
CA HIS A 329 3.89 22.68 -9.04
C HIS A 329 3.91 22.52 -10.57
N LEU A 330 3.82 23.59 -11.34
CA LEU A 330 3.92 23.54 -12.81
C LEU A 330 5.32 23.14 -13.29
N GLN A 331 6.36 23.34 -12.49
CA GLN A 331 7.72 22.96 -12.82
C GLN A 331 8.02 21.48 -12.53
N TRP A 332 7.47 20.96 -11.40
CA TRP A 332 7.88 19.66 -10.86
C TRP A 332 6.77 18.60 -10.84
N TYR A 333 5.51 19.00 -11.07
CA TYR A 333 4.35 18.13 -10.95
C TYR A 333 3.34 18.26 -12.11
N GLU A 334 3.70 18.91 -13.21
CA GLU A 334 2.81 19.21 -14.34
C GLU A 334 2.14 17.96 -14.91
N GLU A 335 2.88 16.87 -15.05
CA GLU A 335 2.35 15.58 -15.56
C GLU A 335 1.24 14.99 -14.70
N GLY A 336 1.21 15.32 -13.40
CA GLY A 336 0.18 14.90 -12.44
C GLY A 336 -1.02 15.84 -12.36
N MET A 337 -1.04 16.93 -13.13
CA MET A 337 -2.12 17.92 -13.12
C MET A 337 -3.07 17.71 -14.30
N PHE A 338 -4.36 17.96 -14.09
CA PHE A 338 -5.30 18.09 -15.20
C PHE A 338 -4.92 19.27 -16.08
N PRO A 339 -5.13 19.18 -17.41
CA PRO A 339 -4.86 20.29 -18.33
C PRO A 339 -5.60 21.56 -17.91
N PRO A 340 -5.05 22.75 -18.18
CA PRO A 340 -5.69 24.00 -17.79
C PRO A 340 -7.00 24.25 -18.55
N MET A 341 -7.91 24.92 -17.87
CA MET A 341 -9.05 25.57 -18.48
C MET A 341 -8.63 26.96 -18.94
N HIS A 342 -8.83 27.26 -20.23
CA HIS A 342 -8.47 28.55 -20.81
C HIS A 342 -9.68 29.48 -20.79
N LEU A 343 -9.64 30.54 -20.00
CA LEU A 343 -10.77 31.43 -19.75
C LEU A 343 -10.43 32.87 -20.14
N ASP A 344 -11.47 33.67 -20.36
CA ASP A 344 -11.39 35.13 -20.57
C ASP A 344 -10.61 35.56 -21.83
N GLU A 345 -10.42 34.66 -22.81
CA GLU A 345 -9.88 35.04 -24.12
C GLU A 345 -10.97 35.74 -24.95
N GLU A 346 -10.66 36.92 -25.48
CA GLU A 346 -11.55 37.67 -26.39
C GLU A 346 -10.95 37.66 -27.80
N ARG A 347 -11.79 37.46 -28.80
CA ARG A 347 -11.41 37.48 -30.21
C ARG A 347 -12.26 38.48 -30.96
N ASP A 348 -11.68 39.13 -31.98
CA ASP A 348 -12.42 39.98 -32.92
C ASP A 348 -13.23 39.14 -33.92
N ALA A 349 -13.97 39.85 -34.81
CA ALA A 349 -14.78 39.20 -35.83
C ALA A 349 -13.95 38.38 -36.84
N ASP A 350 -12.65 38.66 -36.97
CA ASP A 350 -11.73 37.99 -37.86
C ASP A 350 -11.01 36.82 -37.17
N GLY A 351 -11.30 36.56 -35.86
CA GLY A 351 -10.75 35.46 -35.07
C GLY A 351 -9.40 35.77 -34.40
N ASN A 352 -8.90 37.00 -34.49
CA ASN A 352 -7.65 37.41 -33.84
C ASN A 352 -7.90 37.61 -32.34
N VAL A 353 -6.94 37.18 -31.51
CA VAL A 353 -7.00 37.38 -30.06
C VAL A 353 -6.83 38.86 -29.75
N THR A 354 -7.86 39.50 -29.20
CA THR A 354 -7.88 40.90 -28.77
C THR A 354 -7.55 41.05 -27.29
N LYS A 355 -7.79 39.97 -26.51
CA LYS A 355 -7.40 39.87 -25.11
C LYS A 355 -6.91 38.46 -24.83
N GLN A 356 -5.73 38.35 -24.26
CA GLN A 356 -5.15 37.08 -23.83
C GLN A 356 -5.99 36.44 -22.73
N GLY A 357 -6.29 35.16 -22.90
CA GLY A 357 -6.93 34.36 -21.88
C GLY A 357 -6.00 34.05 -20.72
N GLN A 358 -6.59 33.50 -19.65
CA GLN A 358 -5.88 33.07 -18.45
C GLN A 358 -6.09 31.57 -18.24
N ASN A 359 -5.03 30.90 -17.81
CA ASN A 359 -5.10 29.48 -17.47
C ASN A 359 -5.55 29.32 -16.02
N TYR A 360 -6.62 28.55 -15.83
CA TYR A 360 -7.08 28.07 -14.54
C TYR A 360 -6.87 26.57 -14.45
N TYR A 361 -6.45 26.10 -13.28
CA TYR A 361 -6.18 24.69 -13.01
C TYR A 361 -7.05 24.17 -11.89
N LEU A 362 -7.39 22.89 -11.96
CA LEU A 362 -7.84 22.14 -10.79
C LEU A 362 -6.67 21.96 -9.84
N LYS A 363 -6.87 22.16 -8.54
CA LYS A 363 -5.80 22.05 -7.56
C LYS A 363 -5.36 20.58 -7.38
N PRO A 364 -4.06 20.27 -7.52
CA PRO A 364 -3.52 18.94 -7.20
C PRO A 364 -3.16 18.79 -5.73
N MET A 365 -3.01 19.92 -5.02
CA MET A 365 -2.63 20.02 -3.59
C MET A 365 -3.23 21.28 -2.97
N ASN A 366 -3.36 21.29 -1.63
CA ASN A 366 -3.96 22.40 -0.88
C ASN A 366 -2.93 23.40 -0.34
N CYS A 367 -1.66 23.01 -0.23
CA CYS A 367 -0.60 23.80 0.40
C CYS A 367 -0.49 25.26 -0.10
N PRO A 368 -0.58 25.58 -1.42
CA PRO A 368 -0.46 26.97 -1.87
C PRO A 368 -1.54 27.89 -1.29
N PHE A 369 -2.74 27.36 -1.06
CA PHE A 369 -3.86 28.12 -0.51
C PHE A 369 -3.67 28.41 0.98
N HIS A 370 -3.16 27.44 1.76
CA HIS A 370 -2.84 27.65 3.17
C HIS A 370 -1.73 28.68 3.34
N ASN A 371 -0.74 28.70 2.44
CA ASN A 371 0.29 29.74 2.40
C ASN A 371 -0.30 31.13 2.17
N LEU A 372 -1.31 31.25 1.29
CA LEU A 372 -2.03 32.53 1.12
C LEU A 372 -2.78 32.94 2.38
N ILE A 373 -3.39 31.99 3.10
CA ILE A 373 -4.07 32.27 4.38
C ILE A 373 -3.06 32.74 5.43
N PHE A 374 -1.90 32.07 5.53
CA PHE A 374 -0.83 32.52 6.44
C PHE A 374 -0.40 33.96 6.12
N ARG A 375 -0.14 34.24 4.84
CA ARG A 375 0.34 35.52 4.33
C ARG A 375 -0.71 36.64 4.37
N ALA A 376 -2.00 36.32 4.50
CA ALA A 376 -3.10 37.30 4.40
C ALA A 376 -3.01 38.43 5.45
N ARG A 377 -2.27 38.25 6.54
CA ARG A 377 -1.99 39.26 7.58
C ARG A 377 -0.63 39.07 8.23
N GLY A 378 -0.14 40.09 8.92
CA GLY A 378 1.07 39.95 9.75
C GLY A 378 0.90 38.90 10.82
N ARG A 379 1.93 38.09 11.04
CA ARG A 379 1.98 37.01 12.04
C ARG A 379 3.00 37.35 13.13
N SER A 380 2.74 36.90 14.35
CA SER A 380 3.66 36.96 15.49
C SER A 380 4.10 35.56 15.89
N TYR A 381 5.32 35.41 16.41
CA TYR A 381 5.80 34.14 16.98
C TYR A 381 4.87 33.57 18.06
N ARG A 382 4.04 34.40 18.71
CA ARG A 382 3.06 33.98 19.72
C ARG A 382 1.86 33.22 19.13
N GLU A 383 1.64 33.32 17.82
CA GLU A 383 0.61 32.61 17.10
C GLU A 383 1.09 31.26 16.59
N LEU A 384 2.38 30.95 16.75
CA LEU A 384 3.00 29.70 16.30
C LEU A 384 3.15 28.72 17.47
N PRO A 385 2.88 27.43 17.29
CA PRO A 385 2.46 26.75 16.05
C PRO A 385 1.07 27.19 15.55
N LEU A 386 0.96 27.58 14.29
CA LEU A 386 -0.34 27.79 13.63
C LEU A 386 -0.71 26.54 12.83
N ARG A 387 -1.80 25.89 13.21
CA ARG A 387 -2.25 24.62 12.61
C ARG A 387 -3.50 24.85 11.76
N LEU A 388 -3.34 24.91 10.43
CA LEU A 388 -4.45 25.04 9.49
C LEU A 388 -4.81 23.67 8.93
N ALA A 389 -6.09 23.30 8.90
CA ALA A 389 -6.54 22.02 8.36
C ALA A 389 -7.80 22.18 7.48
N GLU A 390 -7.91 21.37 6.44
CA GLU A 390 -9.13 21.23 5.65
C GLU A 390 -9.36 19.79 5.18
N PHE A 391 -10.63 19.42 4.97
CA PHE A 391 -10.97 18.29 4.12
C PHE A 391 -10.95 18.79 2.67
N GLY A 392 -9.73 18.83 2.11
CA GLY A 392 -9.46 19.45 0.83
C GLY A 392 -9.56 18.48 -0.32
N THR A 393 -10.56 18.65 -1.20
CA THR A 393 -10.65 17.87 -2.42
C THR A 393 -9.64 18.36 -3.43
N VAL A 394 -8.80 17.44 -3.92
CA VAL A 394 -7.76 17.68 -4.92
C VAL A 394 -7.93 16.74 -6.12
N TYR A 395 -7.33 17.11 -7.24
CA TYR A 395 -7.49 16.40 -8.51
C TYR A 395 -6.12 16.10 -9.11
N ARG A 396 -5.87 14.81 -9.39
CA ARG A 396 -4.60 14.33 -9.93
C ARG A 396 -4.84 13.54 -11.20
N TYR A 397 -4.11 13.87 -12.25
CA TYR A 397 -4.21 13.20 -13.54
C TYR A 397 -3.45 11.86 -13.52
N GLU A 398 -3.98 10.91 -12.75
CA GLU A 398 -3.44 9.57 -12.69
C GLU A 398 -3.66 8.84 -14.02
N LYS A 399 -2.64 8.08 -14.46
CA LYS A 399 -2.74 7.26 -15.69
C LYS A 399 -3.80 6.17 -15.50
N SER A 400 -4.59 5.89 -16.53
CA SER A 400 -5.71 4.92 -16.45
C SER A 400 -5.29 3.54 -15.92
N GLY A 401 -4.12 3.06 -16.32
CA GLY A 401 -3.60 1.75 -15.88
C GLY A 401 -3.18 1.68 -14.40
N THR A 402 -3.11 2.83 -13.70
CA THR A 402 -2.74 2.87 -12.28
C THR A 402 -3.95 2.99 -11.36
N LEU A 403 -5.14 3.25 -11.90
CA LEU A 403 -6.36 3.41 -11.11
C LEU A 403 -6.76 2.09 -10.44
N SER A 404 -7.20 2.15 -9.18
CA SER A 404 -7.55 0.95 -8.41
C SER A 404 -8.65 1.24 -7.38
N GLY A 405 -9.91 1.07 -7.78
CA GLY A 405 -11.07 1.33 -6.90
C GLY A 405 -10.94 2.67 -6.18
N LEU A 406 -11.21 2.70 -4.88
CA LEU A 406 -11.03 3.88 -4.04
C LEU A 406 -9.57 4.10 -3.57
N THR A 407 -8.68 3.12 -3.73
CA THR A 407 -7.29 3.24 -3.24
C THR A 407 -6.43 4.13 -4.12
N ARG A 408 -6.78 4.29 -5.40
CA ARG A 408 -6.12 5.21 -6.32
C ARG A 408 -7.11 5.80 -7.32
N VAL A 409 -7.46 7.05 -7.11
CA VAL A 409 -8.51 7.80 -7.80
C VAL A 409 -7.95 9.10 -8.39
N ARG A 410 -8.73 9.77 -9.25
CA ARG A 410 -8.38 11.07 -9.83
C ARG A 410 -8.93 12.26 -9.05
N GLY A 411 -10.05 12.08 -8.36
CA GLY A 411 -10.62 13.05 -7.44
C GLY A 411 -10.62 12.49 -6.03
N LEU A 412 -9.93 13.13 -5.09
CA LEU A 412 -9.77 12.66 -3.72
C LEU A 412 -9.84 13.80 -2.72
N THR A 413 -10.36 13.50 -1.53
CA THR A 413 -10.42 14.45 -0.42
C THR A 413 -9.38 14.07 0.62
N GLN A 414 -8.44 14.98 0.92
CA GLN A 414 -7.42 14.79 1.95
C GLN A 414 -7.87 15.44 3.26
N ASP A 415 -7.51 14.82 4.39
CA ASP A 415 -7.51 15.43 5.72
C ASP A 415 -6.21 16.26 5.89
N ASP A 416 -6.05 17.22 5.03
CA ASP A 416 -4.81 17.93 4.81
C ASP A 416 -4.59 19.03 5.85
N ALA A 417 -3.40 19.10 6.42
CA ALA A 417 -3.03 20.15 7.35
C ALA A 417 -1.63 20.70 7.09
N HIS A 418 -1.49 22.01 7.30
CA HIS A 418 -0.24 22.72 7.20
C HIS A 418 0.01 23.48 8.50
N ILE A 419 1.12 23.14 9.15
CA ILE A 419 1.49 23.67 10.44
C ILE A 419 2.72 24.56 10.25
N TYR A 420 2.62 25.80 10.71
CA TYR A 420 3.69 26.78 10.63
C TYR A 420 4.32 26.94 12.01
N VAL A 421 5.64 26.77 12.09
CA VAL A 421 6.40 26.74 13.35
C VAL A 421 7.65 27.61 13.28
N THR A 422 8.15 28.01 14.44
CA THR A 422 9.51 28.55 14.56
C THR A 422 10.54 27.40 14.54
N PRO A 423 11.81 27.66 14.20
CA PRO A 423 12.85 26.61 14.15
C PRO A 423 12.99 25.80 15.45
N ASP A 424 12.84 26.45 16.61
CA ASP A 424 12.93 25.79 17.92
C ASP A 424 11.71 24.91 18.27
N GLN A 425 10.57 25.12 17.61
CA GLN A 425 9.35 24.33 17.80
C GLN A 425 9.31 23.04 16.96
N VAL A 426 10.13 22.91 15.90
CA VAL A 426 10.02 21.84 14.91
C VAL A 426 9.99 20.44 15.53
N LYS A 427 10.98 20.10 16.37
CA LYS A 427 11.09 18.76 16.95
C LYS A 427 9.88 18.41 17.81
N ALA A 428 9.47 19.34 18.69
CA ALA A 428 8.32 19.13 19.56
C ALA A 428 7.00 19.01 18.79
N GLU A 429 6.85 19.82 17.73
CA GLU A 429 5.64 19.74 16.91
C GLU A 429 5.58 18.46 16.07
N VAL A 430 6.69 18.01 15.46
CA VAL A 430 6.75 16.74 14.74
C VAL A 430 6.40 15.57 15.66
N ALA A 431 6.91 15.56 16.90
CA ALA A 431 6.59 14.53 17.89
C ALA A 431 5.09 14.53 18.23
N SER A 432 4.52 15.73 18.48
CA SER A 432 3.08 15.89 18.73
C SER A 432 2.22 15.43 17.54
N GLN A 433 2.67 15.70 16.30
CA GLN A 433 1.96 15.27 15.11
C GLN A 433 1.99 13.75 14.94
N LEU A 434 3.11 13.10 15.23
CA LEU A 434 3.22 11.64 15.16
C LEU A 434 2.31 10.98 16.21
N GLU A 435 2.30 11.46 17.44
CA GLU A 435 1.39 10.98 18.49
C GLU A 435 -0.08 11.15 18.10
N PHE A 436 -0.46 12.34 17.61
CA PHE A 436 -1.80 12.63 17.11
C PHE A 436 -2.25 11.66 16.01
N VAL A 437 -1.35 11.37 15.06
CA VAL A 437 -1.58 10.41 13.98
C VAL A 437 -1.88 9.02 14.55
N LEU A 438 -0.99 8.51 15.39
CA LEU A 438 -1.11 7.15 15.94
C LEU A 438 -2.37 6.97 16.80
N GLU A 439 -2.68 7.94 17.67
CA GLU A 439 -3.91 7.91 18.47
C GLU A 439 -5.18 7.94 17.60
N THR A 440 -5.16 8.78 16.56
CA THR A 440 -6.34 8.90 15.68
C THR A 440 -6.58 7.62 14.90
N LEU A 441 -5.52 6.99 14.37
CA LEU A 441 -5.64 5.71 13.65
C LEU A 441 -6.11 4.57 14.59
N ARG A 442 -5.64 4.54 15.84
CA ARG A 442 -6.15 3.60 16.85
C ARG A 442 -7.64 3.79 17.12
N GLY A 443 -8.13 5.03 17.12
CA GLY A 443 -9.55 5.31 17.25
C GLY A 443 -10.41 4.76 16.11
N TYR A 444 -9.83 4.48 14.96
CA TYR A 444 -10.48 3.75 13.86
C TYR A 444 -10.26 2.23 13.91
N GLY A 445 -9.55 1.71 14.92
CA GLY A 445 -9.28 0.28 15.10
C GLY A 445 -8.04 -0.24 14.41
N LEU A 446 -7.16 0.64 13.94
CA LEU A 446 -5.84 0.27 13.40
C LEU A 446 -4.80 0.49 14.49
N ASP A 447 -4.03 -0.54 14.86
CA ASP A 447 -3.09 -0.49 15.99
C ASP A 447 -1.71 -1.12 15.69
N ASP A 448 -1.55 -1.80 14.56
CA ASP A 448 -0.28 -2.38 14.13
C ASP A 448 0.42 -1.45 13.13
N PHE A 449 1.48 -0.76 13.58
CA PHE A 449 2.19 0.26 12.81
C PHE A 449 3.68 0.02 12.77
N TYR A 450 4.30 0.50 11.69
CA TYR A 450 5.72 0.82 11.62
C TYR A 450 5.92 2.16 10.90
N LEU A 451 7.09 2.75 11.04
CA LEU A 451 7.42 4.04 10.42
C LEU A 451 8.38 3.85 9.24
N GLU A 452 8.23 4.69 8.24
CA GLU A 452 9.11 4.74 7.08
C GLU A 452 9.67 6.16 6.95
N LEU A 453 11.00 6.28 6.95
CA LEU A 453 11.69 7.55 6.76
C LEU A 453 12.17 7.66 5.31
N SER A 454 11.49 8.48 4.53
CA SER A 454 11.88 8.78 3.16
C SER A 454 12.86 9.94 3.12
N THR A 455 14.00 9.70 2.48
CA THR A 455 15.12 10.65 2.39
C THR A 455 15.28 11.21 0.98
N ARG A 456 16.20 12.17 0.83
CA ARG A 456 16.42 12.93 -0.38
C ARG A 456 16.77 12.07 -1.61
N ASN A 457 16.19 12.44 -2.77
CA ASN A 457 16.70 12.06 -4.08
C ASN A 457 17.47 13.28 -4.64
N PRO A 458 18.80 13.24 -4.78
CA PRO A 458 19.59 14.39 -5.20
C PRO A 458 19.19 14.96 -6.56
N ASP A 459 18.76 14.11 -7.49
CA ASP A 459 18.43 14.48 -8.87
C ASP A 459 17.04 15.11 -9.01
N LYS A 460 16.20 14.95 -7.99
CA LYS A 460 14.78 15.37 -8.02
C LYS A 460 14.39 16.18 -6.79
N SER A 461 15.28 17.00 -6.26
CA SER A 461 15.02 17.77 -5.02
C SER A 461 15.58 19.20 -5.10
N VAL A 462 14.98 20.09 -4.32
CA VAL A 462 15.40 21.49 -4.17
C VAL A 462 15.88 21.74 -2.73
N GLY A 463 16.67 22.80 -2.53
CA GLY A 463 17.24 23.16 -1.21
C GLY A 463 18.68 22.67 -1.01
N SER A 464 19.37 23.20 0.01
CA SER A 464 20.76 22.84 0.32
C SER A 464 20.88 21.50 1.03
N ASP A 465 22.08 20.89 0.96
CA ASP A 465 22.37 19.61 1.63
C ASP A 465 22.23 19.74 3.16
N GLU A 466 22.64 20.86 3.73
CA GLU A 466 22.61 21.11 5.18
C GLU A 466 21.17 21.12 5.70
N VAL A 467 20.25 21.82 4.98
CA VAL A 467 18.82 21.86 5.34
C VAL A 467 18.20 20.47 5.29
N TRP A 468 18.50 19.69 4.23
CA TRP A 468 18.02 18.33 4.08
C TRP A 468 18.55 17.41 5.18
N GLN A 469 19.84 17.53 5.52
CA GLN A 469 20.46 16.72 6.57
C GLN A 469 19.83 17.02 7.93
N GLN A 470 19.69 18.30 8.28
CA GLN A 470 19.07 18.72 9.54
C GLN A 470 17.62 18.26 9.64
N ALA A 471 16.83 18.44 8.59
CA ALA A 471 15.43 18.00 8.55
C ALA A 471 15.31 16.47 8.68
N THR A 472 16.14 15.72 7.95
CA THR A 472 16.14 14.26 8.00
C THR A 472 16.51 13.76 9.40
N GLU A 473 17.51 14.38 10.04
CA GLU A 473 17.93 13.96 11.39
C GLU A 473 16.85 14.26 12.42
N THR A 474 16.20 15.42 12.36
CA THR A 474 15.07 15.74 13.23
C THR A 474 13.94 14.71 13.12
N LEU A 475 13.55 14.31 11.89
CA LEU A 475 12.54 13.29 11.69
C LEU A 475 12.99 11.92 12.19
N ARG A 476 14.27 11.56 11.99
CA ARG A 476 14.85 10.30 12.47
C ARG A 476 14.83 10.22 13.99
N GLU A 477 15.26 11.26 14.68
CA GLU A 477 15.24 11.34 16.14
C GLU A 477 13.83 11.11 16.70
N VAL A 478 12.85 11.86 16.21
CA VAL A 478 11.45 11.74 16.66
C VAL A 478 10.89 10.36 16.36
N ALA A 479 11.14 9.82 15.15
CA ALA A 479 10.67 8.50 14.77
C ALA A 479 11.28 7.41 15.66
N THR A 480 12.57 7.52 16.00
CA THR A 480 13.26 6.59 16.91
C THR A 480 12.71 6.68 18.34
N GLU A 481 12.46 7.89 18.83
CA GLU A 481 11.90 8.16 20.17
C GLU A 481 10.47 7.57 20.32
N SER A 482 9.73 7.37 19.23
CA SER A 482 8.40 6.74 19.26
C SER A 482 8.40 5.28 19.68
N GLY A 483 9.55 4.60 19.60
CA GLY A 483 9.70 3.17 19.91
C GLY A 483 9.13 2.21 18.85
N LEU A 484 8.60 2.71 17.74
CA LEU A 484 8.15 1.90 16.61
C LEU A 484 9.33 1.48 15.71
N GLU A 485 9.15 0.37 14.99
CA GLU A 485 10.08 -0.03 13.94
C GLU A 485 10.24 1.10 12.91
N LEU A 486 11.47 1.47 12.58
CA LEU A 486 11.78 2.51 11.60
C LEU A 486 12.50 1.90 10.39
N VAL A 487 11.85 1.95 9.24
CA VAL A 487 12.37 1.47 7.96
C VAL A 487 12.89 2.66 7.14
N ALA A 488 14.04 2.50 6.49
CA ALA A 488 14.59 3.52 5.60
C ALA A 488 13.98 3.39 4.19
N ASP A 489 13.63 4.54 3.59
CA ASP A 489 13.20 4.67 2.19
C ASP A 489 14.10 5.71 1.48
N PRO A 490 15.29 5.27 1.00
CA PRO A 490 16.24 6.18 0.35
C PRO A 490 15.70 6.72 -0.98
N GLY A 491 15.66 8.03 -1.11
CA GLY A 491 15.21 8.71 -2.33
C GLY A 491 13.70 8.84 -2.49
N GLY A 492 12.90 8.32 -1.55
CA GLY A 492 11.43 8.35 -1.61
C GLY A 492 10.77 9.64 -1.14
N ALA A 493 11.55 10.65 -0.73
CA ALA A 493 11.02 11.94 -0.30
C ALA A 493 10.45 12.77 -1.46
N ALA A 494 9.54 13.71 -1.15
CA ALA A 494 9.12 14.71 -2.11
C ALA A 494 10.27 15.70 -2.43
N PHE A 495 10.13 16.43 -3.53
CA PHE A 495 11.18 17.34 -3.99
C PHE A 495 11.54 18.45 -3.00
N TYR A 496 10.66 18.76 -2.03
CA TYR A 496 10.79 19.90 -1.12
C TYR A 496 11.17 19.53 0.34
N GLY A 497 11.19 18.24 0.70
CA GLY A 497 11.63 17.85 2.03
C GLY A 497 11.43 16.38 2.40
N PRO A 498 12.14 15.90 3.44
CA PRO A 498 12.03 14.54 3.96
C PRO A 498 10.69 14.31 4.65
N LYS A 499 10.27 13.07 4.74
CA LYS A 499 9.00 12.69 5.39
C LYS A 499 9.14 11.44 6.24
N VAL A 500 8.32 11.36 7.29
CA VAL A 500 7.98 10.13 8.00
C VAL A 500 6.57 9.71 7.59
N SER A 501 6.45 8.49 7.10
CA SER A 501 5.17 7.86 6.78
C SER A 501 4.80 6.84 7.84
N VAL A 502 3.52 6.80 8.24
CA VAL A 502 2.99 5.72 9.08
C VAL A 502 2.42 4.65 8.17
N GLN A 503 2.99 3.47 8.28
CA GLN A 503 2.53 2.26 7.61
C GLN A 503 1.66 1.47 8.59
N ALA A 504 0.42 1.17 8.23
CA ALA A 504 -0.49 0.37 9.04
C ALA A 504 -0.69 -1.02 8.43
N ARG A 505 -0.71 -2.06 9.28
CA ARG A 505 -1.08 -3.41 8.86
C ARG A 505 -2.56 -3.62 9.14
N ASP A 506 -3.28 -4.13 8.14
CA ASP A 506 -4.70 -4.45 8.28
C ASP A 506 -4.91 -5.82 8.94
N ALA A 507 -6.17 -6.21 9.18
CA ALA A 507 -6.55 -7.45 9.85
C ALA A 507 -6.02 -8.75 9.19
N ILE A 508 -5.48 -8.69 7.97
CA ILE A 508 -4.87 -9.82 7.28
C ILE A 508 -3.38 -9.60 6.98
N GLY A 509 -2.76 -8.59 7.63
CA GLY A 509 -1.34 -8.31 7.57
C GLY A 509 -0.86 -7.59 6.30
N ARG A 510 -1.75 -7.01 5.48
CA ARG A 510 -1.33 -6.16 4.36
C ARG A 510 -0.94 -4.78 4.86
N THR A 511 0.15 -4.27 4.32
CA THR A 511 0.65 -2.94 4.67
C THR A 511 0.03 -1.85 3.82
N TRP A 512 -0.36 -0.76 4.47
CA TRP A 512 -0.94 0.43 3.86
C TRP A 512 -0.23 1.68 4.34
N GLN A 513 0.35 2.45 3.42
CA GLN A 513 0.79 3.80 3.75
C GLN A 513 -0.45 4.68 3.94
N LEU A 514 -0.63 5.19 5.16
CA LEU A 514 -1.75 6.06 5.53
C LEU A 514 -1.29 7.49 5.74
N SER A 515 -0.51 7.72 6.79
CA SER A 515 -0.21 9.06 7.25
C SER A 515 1.16 9.53 6.80
N THR A 516 1.33 10.84 6.75
CA THR A 516 2.59 11.48 6.41
C THR A 516 2.78 12.71 7.27
N VAL A 517 3.99 12.88 7.82
CA VAL A 517 4.48 14.12 8.44
C VAL A 517 5.76 14.52 7.71
N GLN A 518 5.75 15.69 7.08
CA GLN A 518 6.79 16.13 6.16
C GLN A 518 7.23 17.55 6.46
N LEU A 519 8.54 17.78 6.51
CA LEU A 519 9.12 19.12 6.69
C LEU A 519 9.30 19.81 5.33
N ASP A 520 8.99 21.08 5.27
CA ASP A 520 9.12 21.92 4.07
C ASP A 520 9.70 23.29 4.42
N PHE A 521 10.84 23.58 3.85
CA PHE A 521 11.54 24.88 3.96
C PHE A 521 11.36 25.72 2.70
N THR A 522 10.95 25.10 1.60
CA THR A 522 10.89 25.71 0.26
C THR A 522 9.63 26.51 0.04
N GLN A 523 8.48 25.97 0.44
CA GLN A 523 7.20 26.68 0.25
C GLN A 523 7.15 28.01 1.04
N PRO A 524 7.58 28.07 2.31
CA PRO A 524 7.65 29.35 3.02
C PRO A 524 8.51 30.39 2.31
N GLU A 525 9.65 30.01 1.76
CA GLU A 525 10.53 30.90 0.98
C GLU A 525 9.85 31.40 -0.29
N ARG A 526 9.30 30.50 -1.11
CA ARG A 526 8.64 30.84 -2.39
C ARG A 526 7.43 31.75 -2.22
N PHE A 527 6.71 31.62 -1.11
CA PHE A 527 5.57 32.45 -0.77
C PHE A 527 5.93 33.69 0.05
N GLU A 528 7.23 33.90 0.35
CA GLU A 528 7.73 35.02 1.17
C GLU A 528 6.97 35.09 2.51
N LEU A 529 6.81 33.92 3.18
CA LEU A 529 6.11 33.86 4.46
C LEU A 529 7.00 34.39 5.58
N GLU A 530 6.49 35.31 6.38
CA GLU A 530 7.22 35.90 7.47
C GLU A 530 6.37 35.99 8.75
N TYR A 531 7.03 35.88 9.89
CA TYR A 531 6.48 36.24 11.21
C TYR A 531 7.42 37.18 11.94
N THR A 532 6.87 37.97 12.87
CA THR A 532 7.66 38.80 13.75
C THR A 532 8.13 37.98 14.95
N ALA A 533 9.44 37.82 15.11
CA ALA A 533 10.06 37.10 16.22
C ALA A 533 10.03 37.93 17.53
N SER A 534 10.45 37.32 18.64
CA SER A 534 10.44 37.96 19.98
C SER A 534 11.35 39.18 20.09
N ASP A 535 12.38 39.25 19.28
CA ASP A 535 13.32 40.37 19.17
C ASP A 535 12.85 41.47 18.20
N GLY A 536 11.67 41.30 17.59
CA GLY A 536 11.10 42.23 16.63
C GLY A 536 11.60 42.05 15.19
N THR A 537 12.50 41.12 14.93
CA THR A 537 12.97 40.81 13.57
C THR A 537 11.91 39.99 12.78
N ARG A 538 11.98 40.08 11.46
CA ARG A 538 11.19 39.24 10.58
C ARG A 538 11.94 37.94 10.29
N GLN A 539 11.27 36.82 10.48
CA GLN A 539 11.83 35.49 10.26
C GLN A 539 10.87 34.64 9.44
N GLN A 540 11.42 33.69 8.67
CA GLN A 540 10.66 32.72 7.88
C GLN A 540 10.24 31.55 8.77
N PRO A 541 8.94 31.12 8.75
CA PRO A 541 8.52 29.92 9.43
C PRO A 541 9.01 28.67 8.71
N ILE A 542 9.06 27.56 9.43
CA ILE A 542 9.15 26.22 8.85
C ILE A 542 7.74 25.68 8.72
N MET A 543 7.46 24.97 7.64
CA MET A 543 6.15 24.39 7.36
C MET A 543 6.20 22.87 7.51
N ILE A 544 5.18 22.33 8.15
CA ILE A 544 4.98 20.88 8.29
C ILE A 544 3.70 20.53 7.54
N HIS A 545 3.80 19.65 6.55
CA HIS A 545 2.64 19.04 5.91
C HIS A 545 2.25 17.80 6.69
N ARG A 546 0.96 17.60 6.93
CA ARG A 546 0.46 16.45 7.63
C ARG A 546 -0.87 15.98 7.02
N ALA A 547 -0.94 14.68 6.71
CA ALA A 547 -2.18 13.95 6.48
C ALA A 547 -2.21 12.75 7.43
N VAL A 548 -3.34 12.46 8.09
CA VAL A 548 -3.53 11.28 8.95
C VAL A 548 -4.06 10.12 8.13
N LEU A 549 -5.14 10.38 7.37
CA LEU A 549 -5.86 9.36 6.61
C LEU A 549 -5.32 9.21 5.16
N GLY A 550 -4.51 10.16 4.73
CA GLY A 550 -4.01 10.29 3.37
C GLY A 550 -5.08 10.84 2.42
N SER A 551 -6.08 10.03 2.05
CA SER A 551 -7.33 10.49 1.47
C SER A 551 -8.50 9.73 2.07
N ILE A 552 -9.65 10.39 2.16
CA ILE A 552 -10.89 9.79 2.69
C ILE A 552 -11.30 8.56 1.86
N GLU A 553 -11.16 8.63 0.54
CA GLU A 553 -11.49 7.53 -0.38
C GLU A 553 -10.60 6.31 -0.12
N ARG A 554 -9.27 6.50 -0.06
CA ARG A 554 -8.32 5.43 0.23
C ARG A 554 -8.53 4.85 1.63
N PHE A 555 -8.72 5.70 2.61
CA PHE A 555 -8.95 5.29 4.00
C PHE A 555 -10.26 4.52 4.16
N PHE A 556 -11.33 4.98 3.49
CA PHE A 556 -12.60 4.26 3.42
C PHE A 556 -12.42 2.83 2.88
N ALA A 557 -11.68 2.68 1.77
CA ALA A 557 -11.39 1.35 1.22
C ALA A 557 -10.65 0.46 2.22
N ILE A 558 -9.63 1.01 2.89
CA ILE A 558 -8.82 0.28 3.87
C ILE A 558 -9.67 -0.16 5.06
N LEU A 559 -10.51 0.72 5.62
CA LEU A 559 -11.41 0.36 6.71
C LEU A 559 -12.46 -0.67 6.26
N LEU A 560 -13.02 -0.53 5.05
CA LEU A 560 -13.98 -1.49 4.51
C LEU A 560 -13.36 -2.89 4.39
N GLU A 561 -12.13 -2.98 3.94
CA GLU A 561 -11.39 -4.24 3.85
C GLU A 561 -10.93 -4.76 5.22
N HIS A 562 -10.47 -3.87 6.11
CA HIS A 562 -10.06 -4.22 7.48
C HIS A 562 -11.21 -4.89 8.24
N TYR A 563 -12.38 -4.27 8.22
CA TYR A 563 -13.58 -4.78 8.87
C TYR A 563 -14.38 -5.80 8.03
N ALA A 564 -13.96 -6.12 6.80
CA ALA A 564 -14.73 -6.95 5.87
C ALA A 564 -16.21 -6.49 5.75
N GLY A 565 -16.43 -5.19 5.73
CA GLY A 565 -17.75 -4.54 5.73
C GLY A 565 -18.48 -4.51 7.07
N ALA A 566 -17.97 -5.23 8.08
CA ALA A 566 -18.59 -5.34 9.41
C ALA A 566 -18.11 -4.23 10.35
N PHE A 567 -18.34 -2.98 9.98
CA PHE A 567 -17.93 -1.81 10.77
C PHE A 567 -18.38 -1.85 12.23
N PRO A 568 -17.63 -1.25 13.16
CA PRO A 568 -18.12 -1.00 14.53
C PRO A 568 -19.40 -0.16 14.51
N ALA A 569 -20.20 -0.25 15.54
CA ALA A 569 -21.55 0.33 15.57
C ALA A 569 -21.56 1.83 15.26
N TRP A 570 -20.58 2.58 15.73
CA TRP A 570 -20.50 4.04 15.51
C TRP A 570 -20.29 4.42 14.02
N LEU A 571 -19.58 3.60 13.25
CA LEU A 571 -19.34 3.80 11.80
C LEU A 571 -20.44 3.18 10.92
N ALA A 572 -21.21 2.21 11.43
CA ALA A 572 -22.18 1.48 10.62
C ALA A 572 -23.29 2.40 10.09
N PRO A 573 -23.64 2.32 8.78
CA PRO A 573 -24.68 3.18 8.21
C PRO A 573 -26.07 2.87 8.75
N GLU A 574 -26.34 1.60 9.04
CA GLU A 574 -27.52 1.11 9.74
C GLU A 574 -27.02 0.47 11.04
N GLN A 575 -27.33 1.07 12.18
CA GLN A 575 -26.80 0.62 13.46
C GLN A 575 -27.71 -0.42 14.13
N VAL A 576 -29.02 -0.22 14.02
CA VAL A 576 -30.03 -1.08 14.63
C VAL A 576 -31.20 -1.32 13.67
N VAL A 577 -31.61 -2.58 13.55
CA VAL A 577 -32.84 -2.94 12.85
C VAL A 577 -33.76 -3.72 13.78
N GLY A 578 -34.98 -3.22 13.96
CA GLY A 578 -36.07 -3.90 14.68
C GLY A 578 -36.72 -4.96 13.76
N ILE A 579 -36.85 -6.19 14.25
CA ILE A 579 -37.46 -7.30 13.51
C ILE A 579 -38.60 -7.85 14.35
N PRO A 580 -39.88 -7.53 14.04
CA PRO A 580 -41.02 -8.10 14.73
C PRO A 580 -41.18 -9.59 14.39
N VAL A 581 -41.47 -10.40 15.38
CA VAL A 581 -41.77 -11.84 15.21
C VAL A 581 -43.06 -12.03 14.39
N ALA A 582 -44.02 -11.14 14.59
CA ALA A 582 -45.26 -10.99 13.82
C ALA A 582 -45.62 -9.49 13.74
N GLU A 583 -46.46 -9.11 12.77
CA GLU A 583 -46.86 -7.71 12.54
C GLU A 583 -47.45 -7.05 13.81
N ASP A 584 -48.15 -7.81 14.66
CA ASP A 584 -48.74 -7.35 15.94
C ASP A 584 -47.69 -6.76 16.91
N TYR A 585 -46.40 -7.02 16.71
CA TYR A 585 -45.30 -6.49 17.54
C TYR A 585 -44.56 -5.35 16.90
N ALA A 586 -44.90 -4.95 15.65
CA ALA A 586 -44.23 -3.88 14.94
C ALA A 586 -44.37 -2.51 15.64
N GLU A 587 -45.58 -2.19 16.12
CA GLU A 587 -45.85 -0.95 16.88
C GLU A 587 -45.02 -0.86 18.17
N TYR A 588 -44.85 -1.97 18.87
CA TYR A 588 -44.01 -2.05 20.07
C TYR A 588 -42.54 -1.74 19.72
N LEU A 589 -42.02 -2.39 18.68
CA LEU A 589 -40.64 -2.12 18.21
C LEU A 589 -40.46 -0.70 17.67
N GLU A 590 -41.45 -0.11 17.02
CA GLU A 590 -41.40 1.30 16.62
C GLU A 590 -41.22 2.22 17.83
N GLY A 591 -41.84 1.93 18.97
CA GLY A 591 -41.63 2.65 20.23
C GLY A 591 -40.16 2.57 20.68
N VAL A 592 -39.58 1.36 20.70
CA VAL A 592 -38.16 1.14 21.06
C VAL A 592 -37.23 1.83 20.10
N ILE A 593 -37.49 1.71 18.80
CA ILE A 593 -36.68 2.35 17.75
C ILE A 593 -36.78 3.88 17.81
N ALA A 594 -37.93 4.43 18.19
CA ALA A 594 -38.12 5.86 18.41
C ALA A 594 -37.23 6.39 19.55
N GLU A 595 -37.08 5.65 20.65
CA GLU A 595 -36.17 6.00 21.75
C GLU A 595 -34.71 6.02 21.25
N LEU A 596 -34.30 5.01 20.50
CA LEU A 596 -32.96 4.95 19.92
C LEU A 596 -32.70 6.11 18.94
N ARG A 597 -33.68 6.42 18.07
CA ARG A 597 -33.58 7.58 17.15
C ARG A 597 -33.47 8.91 17.90
N ALA A 598 -34.23 9.07 18.99
CA ALA A 598 -34.14 10.26 19.84
C ALA A 598 -32.77 10.41 20.51
N ALA A 599 -32.06 9.31 20.74
CA ALA A 599 -30.68 9.28 21.20
C ALA A 599 -29.63 9.41 20.07
N GLY A 600 -30.05 9.67 18.83
CA GLY A 600 -29.16 9.86 17.69
C GLY A 600 -28.72 8.57 16.98
N VAL A 601 -29.31 7.42 17.31
CA VAL A 601 -28.98 6.12 16.70
C VAL A 601 -29.68 5.99 15.33
N ARG A 602 -28.95 5.52 14.32
CA ARG A 602 -29.47 5.19 13.00
C ARG A 602 -30.21 3.84 13.05
N ALA A 603 -31.50 3.89 13.30
CA ALA A 603 -32.32 2.73 13.56
C ALA A 603 -33.66 2.76 12.79
N HIS A 604 -34.20 1.60 12.41
CA HIS A 604 -35.51 1.45 11.80
C HIS A 604 -36.11 0.07 12.11
N VAL A 605 -37.43 -0.09 11.87
CA VAL A 605 -38.11 -1.39 11.90
C VAL A 605 -38.23 -1.92 10.47
N ASP A 606 -37.98 -3.21 10.28
CA ASP A 606 -38.19 -3.91 9.01
C ASP A 606 -39.67 -4.30 8.86
N HIS A 607 -40.41 -3.49 8.08
CA HIS A 607 -41.83 -3.69 7.76
C HIS A 607 -42.07 -4.55 6.51
N SER A 608 -41.03 -5.18 5.94
CA SER A 608 -41.24 -6.06 4.78
C SER A 608 -42.14 -7.26 5.14
N ASP A 609 -42.84 -7.83 4.13
CA ASP A 609 -43.66 -9.02 4.28
C ASP A 609 -42.84 -10.32 4.44
N ASP A 610 -41.52 -10.20 4.52
CA ASP A 610 -40.61 -11.34 4.64
C ASP A 610 -40.75 -12.02 6.01
N ARG A 611 -40.55 -13.35 6.01
CA ARG A 611 -40.47 -14.12 7.27
C ARG A 611 -39.27 -13.66 8.11
N MET A 612 -39.43 -13.65 9.44
CA MET A 612 -38.40 -13.24 10.41
C MET A 612 -37.00 -13.79 10.08
N GLN A 613 -36.87 -15.07 9.74
CA GLN A 613 -35.57 -15.69 9.42
C GLN A 613 -34.93 -15.07 8.16
N LYS A 614 -35.73 -14.66 7.15
CA LYS A 614 -35.23 -13.99 5.97
C LYS A 614 -34.79 -12.56 6.31
N LYS A 615 -35.57 -11.82 7.11
CA LYS A 615 -35.18 -10.49 7.62
C LYS A 615 -33.87 -10.55 8.36
N ILE A 616 -33.71 -11.49 9.31
CA ILE A 616 -32.46 -11.71 10.05
C ILE A 616 -31.30 -11.94 9.06
N ARG A 617 -31.47 -12.85 8.11
CA ARG A 617 -30.44 -13.15 7.12
C ARG A 617 -30.07 -11.92 6.28
N THR A 618 -31.05 -11.16 5.81
CA THR A 618 -30.84 -9.95 5.00
C THR A 618 -29.98 -8.94 5.74
N HIS A 619 -30.35 -8.60 6.98
CA HIS A 619 -29.65 -7.60 7.77
C HIS A 619 -28.29 -8.09 8.31
N THR A 620 -28.16 -9.40 8.62
CA THR A 620 -26.86 -9.99 8.96
C THR A 620 -25.90 -9.96 7.75
N THR A 621 -26.40 -10.27 6.55
CA THR A 621 -25.61 -10.14 5.31
C THR A 621 -25.25 -8.69 5.04
N GLY A 622 -26.17 -7.75 5.30
CA GLY A 622 -25.95 -6.29 5.26
C GLY A 622 -25.03 -5.75 6.37
N LYS A 623 -24.49 -6.63 7.22
CA LYS A 623 -23.52 -6.30 8.29
C LYS A 623 -24.06 -5.37 9.37
N VAL A 624 -25.38 -5.33 9.57
CA VAL A 624 -25.99 -4.53 10.64
C VAL A 624 -25.48 -5.01 12.02
N PRO A 625 -24.98 -4.11 12.89
CA PRO A 625 -24.43 -4.48 14.20
C PRO A 625 -25.46 -5.13 15.15
N TYR A 626 -26.64 -4.52 15.28
CA TYR A 626 -27.65 -4.94 16.22
C TYR A 626 -28.98 -5.22 15.53
N LEU A 627 -29.52 -6.42 15.70
CA LEU A 627 -30.90 -6.73 15.37
C LEU A 627 -31.68 -6.86 16.68
N LEU A 628 -32.75 -6.08 16.84
CA LEU A 628 -33.66 -6.15 18.00
C LEU A 628 -34.93 -6.91 17.59
N ILE A 629 -35.13 -8.05 18.19
CA ILE A 629 -36.28 -8.91 17.93
C ILE A 629 -37.27 -8.75 19.09
N ALA A 630 -38.55 -8.66 18.78
CA ALA A 630 -39.58 -8.69 19.81
C ALA A 630 -40.76 -9.55 19.39
N GLY A 631 -41.24 -10.34 20.36
CA GLY A 631 -42.44 -11.14 20.31
C GLY A 631 -43.36 -10.85 21.49
N GLU A 632 -44.30 -11.74 21.78
CA GLU A 632 -45.26 -11.57 22.84
C GLU A 632 -44.63 -11.44 24.23
N GLU A 633 -43.64 -12.30 24.51
CA GLU A 633 -42.94 -12.33 25.81
C GLU A 633 -42.12 -11.05 26.01
N ASP A 634 -41.39 -10.61 24.96
CA ASP A 634 -40.58 -9.39 25.00
C ASP A 634 -41.49 -8.18 25.28
N ARG A 635 -42.60 -8.05 24.54
CA ARG A 635 -43.57 -6.95 24.72
C ARG A 635 -44.17 -6.98 26.13
N ALA A 636 -44.56 -8.15 26.62
CA ALA A 636 -45.18 -8.29 27.93
C ALA A 636 -44.24 -7.88 29.08
N ASN A 637 -42.93 -8.07 28.90
CA ASN A 637 -41.89 -7.77 29.88
C ASN A 637 -41.20 -6.42 29.67
N GLY A 638 -41.57 -5.62 28.66
CA GLY A 638 -40.88 -4.36 28.30
C GLY A 638 -39.43 -4.58 27.88
N ALA A 639 -39.19 -5.66 27.15
CA ALA A 639 -37.85 -6.12 26.76
C ALA A 639 -37.68 -6.29 25.24
N VAL A 640 -36.47 -6.52 24.80
CA VAL A 640 -36.11 -6.91 23.45
C VAL A 640 -35.06 -8.02 23.48
N SER A 641 -34.98 -8.80 22.40
CA SER A 641 -33.97 -9.83 22.23
C SER A 641 -32.97 -9.40 21.19
N PHE A 642 -31.67 -9.36 21.55
CA PHE A 642 -30.59 -9.07 20.64
C PHE A 642 -30.23 -10.26 19.75
N ARG A 643 -29.96 -9.99 18.50
CA ARG A 643 -29.25 -10.89 17.60
C ARG A 643 -28.09 -10.10 17.01
N PHE A 644 -26.87 -10.57 17.23
CA PHE A 644 -25.66 -9.96 16.71
C PHE A 644 -25.28 -10.57 15.36
N ARG A 645 -24.47 -9.85 14.59
CA ARG A 645 -24.05 -10.28 13.24
C ARG A 645 -23.13 -11.51 13.24
N ASP A 646 -22.48 -11.84 14.36
CA ASP A 646 -21.70 -13.07 14.57
C ASP A 646 -22.57 -14.32 14.85
N GLY A 647 -23.89 -14.13 14.95
CA GLY A 647 -24.87 -15.17 15.26
C GLY A 647 -25.16 -15.35 16.76
N SER A 648 -24.41 -14.69 17.63
CA SER A 648 -24.71 -14.68 19.07
C SER A 648 -26.01 -13.96 19.35
N HIS A 649 -26.62 -14.21 20.50
CA HIS A 649 -27.90 -13.60 20.91
C HIS A 649 -28.04 -13.49 22.43
N VAL A 650 -28.81 -12.49 22.86
CA VAL A 650 -29.20 -12.28 24.25
C VAL A 650 -30.69 -11.97 24.26
N ASN A 651 -31.47 -12.80 24.98
CA ASN A 651 -32.93 -12.65 25.00
C ASN A 651 -33.40 -11.89 26.23
N GLY A 652 -34.54 -11.20 26.10
CA GLY A 652 -35.27 -10.61 27.21
C GLY A 652 -34.54 -9.46 27.91
N VAL A 653 -33.78 -8.65 27.16
CA VAL A 653 -33.08 -7.49 27.72
C VAL A 653 -34.07 -6.33 27.91
N PRO A 654 -34.17 -5.73 29.08
CA PRO A 654 -35.02 -4.56 29.29
C PRO A 654 -34.71 -3.44 28.32
N VAL A 655 -35.72 -2.76 27.76
CA VAL A 655 -35.54 -1.72 26.73
C VAL A 655 -34.55 -0.65 27.19
N ALA A 656 -34.64 -0.16 28.42
CA ALA A 656 -33.72 0.85 28.94
C ALA A 656 -32.25 0.38 28.94
N GLU A 657 -31.99 -0.90 29.26
CA GLU A 657 -30.67 -1.50 29.22
C GLU A 657 -30.18 -1.67 27.80
N ALA A 658 -31.04 -2.09 26.86
CA ALA A 658 -30.72 -2.22 25.47
C ALA A 658 -30.33 -0.86 24.84
N VAL A 659 -31.10 0.19 25.12
CA VAL A 659 -30.80 1.57 24.69
C VAL A 659 -29.47 2.04 25.26
N ALA A 660 -29.24 1.85 26.56
CA ALA A 660 -27.99 2.25 27.22
C ALA A 660 -26.77 1.51 26.65
N ARG A 661 -26.88 0.22 26.40
CA ARG A 661 -25.81 -0.58 25.77
C ARG A 661 -25.44 -0.07 24.38
N ILE A 662 -26.44 0.12 23.51
CA ILE A 662 -26.22 0.57 22.13
C ILE A 662 -25.63 1.98 22.11
N THR A 663 -26.24 2.92 22.85
CA THR A 663 -25.77 4.31 22.91
C THR A 663 -24.38 4.41 23.55
N GLY A 664 -24.10 3.58 24.55
CA GLY A 664 -22.78 3.47 25.17
C GLY A 664 -21.71 3.03 24.17
N ALA A 665 -21.93 1.95 23.43
CA ALA A 665 -21.02 1.45 22.41
C ALA A 665 -20.75 2.49 21.30
N ILE A 666 -21.79 3.22 20.88
CA ILE A 666 -21.67 4.26 19.86
C ILE A 666 -20.89 5.48 20.39
N SER A 667 -21.23 5.97 21.60
CA SER A 667 -20.60 7.17 22.18
C SER A 667 -19.14 6.97 22.56
N THR A 668 -18.78 5.78 23.03
CA THR A 668 -17.39 5.42 23.33
C THR A 668 -16.60 4.96 22.11
N ARG A 669 -17.25 4.88 20.94
CA ARG A 669 -16.67 4.35 19.70
C ARG A 669 -16.08 2.95 19.87
N SER A 670 -16.74 2.09 20.68
CA SER A 670 -16.29 0.73 20.90
C SER A 670 -16.20 -0.06 19.59
N ALA A 671 -15.13 -0.86 19.47
CA ALA A 671 -15.02 -1.86 18.41
C ALA A 671 -15.90 -3.09 18.71
N GLU A 672 -16.23 -3.33 19.99
CA GLU A 672 -17.09 -4.41 20.45
C GLU A 672 -18.57 -4.00 20.41
N LEU A 673 -19.47 -5.01 20.20
CA LEU A 673 -20.92 -4.84 20.10
C LEU A 673 -21.64 -5.07 21.42
#